data_711ef94e000772f817eed296a103c67f
#
_entry.id   711ef94e000772f817eed296a103c67f
#
_cell.length_a   1.000
_cell.length_b   1.000
_cell.length_c   1.000
_cell.angle_alpha   90.00
_cell.angle_beta   90.00
_cell.angle_gamma   90.00
#
_symmetry.space_group_name_H-M   'P 1'
#
loop_
_entity.id
_entity.type
_entity.pdbx_description
1 polymer ?
#
loop_
_entity_poly.entity_id
_entity_poly.type
_entity_poly.pdbx_seq_one_letter_code
_entity_poly.pdbx_strand_id
1 'polypeptide(L)'
;MCVYKMNQLLLQVMADQFNNEQANLSEVVLGENEIICSLTNRVVKATDKELTLQSMINMMTEEYDFAPSDMERDFKVKYEDVDEGKTKNQKVDLAIFEEGRAHDVANLVRVIIVAKDAKVKPEDKKNGVSASLEGILCFTDCQFGCWTNGEDLQYQYSSEDAFGQTTIESISDFPANGQTLEDLEAQGERAMPRKPANESLVKTFKRCHDYIYGNEGMKKTAFWELLNLIFCKLYDEKRRFSDAKAGISYRRRFWVGVKEQNTEEGRKAVAERIKGIFEDLKESSVFKDVFDGNEQIMLSDRGLAYVASELAKYSFLDATVDVKGTAYETIVSNTLKQEAGQFFTPRNIIKCMVEILDPDENCRVLDPACGSGGFLVMVLDHVRHKIARRMYGDLDDLHLEAKLNSPEVDDCVREYAEKMIFGFDFDPDLKKAARMNMVMAGDGHSNIYNINSLDYPYGAKPDIPLIAEAVNKSIKQSADKDFKFTTAENNAQGKFDMIFTNPPFGAKVEVDIEIAKRYELNSKAPEVLFIEACYNFLKPGGKMAIVLPDGILGNPNTEEVRLWILKHFKLIASVDLPVETFLPQVGVQASLLFLQKKTDEEMLIPIESEDYDVFMAIVEQVGKDRRGVPVYERDEDGAEILFPHVKRWLAYNEFGREVVRSRNERIKRLADDLPKVTEEYRKFRFYGFRSNI
;
A
#
# COMPACT_ATOMS: atom_id res chain seq x y z
N MET A 1 38.50 -20.27 -11.03
CA MET A 1 37.76 -21.51 -11.30
C MET A 1 37.40 -22.30 -10.02
N CYS A 2 38.27 -22.39 -9.00
CA CYS A 2 37.90 -23.02 -7.71
C CYS A 2 36.87 -22.25 -6.86
N VAL A 3 36.96 -20.92 -6.80
CA VAL A 3 36.04 -20.07 -6.02
C VAL A 3 34.64 -20.07 -6.61
N TYR A 4 34.52 -20.13 -7.95
CA TYR A 4 33.21 -20.21 -8.62
C TYR A 4 32.48 -21.54 -8.38
N LYS A 5 33.22 -22.66 -8.34
CA LYS A 5 32.65 -23.97 -8.00
C LYS A 5 32.26 -24.08 -6.52
N MET A 6 32.98 -23.42 -5.63
CA MET A 6 32.67 -23.44 -4.20
C MET A 6 31.41 -22.62 -3.88
N ASN A 7 31.23 -21.50 -4.55
CA ASN A 7 29.99 -20.71 -4.41
C ASN A 7 28.76 -21.44 -5.01
N GLN A 8 28.91 -22.16 -6.13
CA GLN A 8 27.82 -22.98 -6.66
C GLN A 8 27.46 -24.15 -5.76
N LEU A 9 28.49 -24.77 -5.12
CA LEU A 9 28.24 -25.87 -4.16
C LEU A 9 27.55 -25.34 -2.88
N LEU A 10 27.95 -24.16 -2.38
CA LEU A 10 27.30 -23.52 -1.23
C LEU A 10 25.85 -23.14 -1.55
N LEU A 11 25.58 -22.57 -2.73
CA LEU A 11 24.23 -22.24 -3.18
C LEU A 11 23.38 -23.51 -3.37
N GLN A 12 23.97 -24.61 -3.83
CA GLN A 12 23.26 -25.87 -3.99
C GLN A 12 22.98 -26.55 -2.63
N VAL A 13 23.93 -26.50 -1.70
CA VAL A 13 23.73 -26.99 -0.31
C VAL A 13 22.69 -26.16 0.42
N MET A 14 22.68 -24.82 0.22
CA MET A 14 21.64 -23.94 0.78
C MET A 14 20.27 -24.18 0.12
N ALA A 15 20.22 -24.44 -1.18
CA ALA A 15 19.00 -24.80 -1.89
C ALA A 15 18.47 -26.18 -1.46
N ASP A 16 19.36 -27.15 -1.23
CA ASP A 16 19.00 -28.49 -0.76
C ASP A 16 18.55 -28.48 0.72
N GLN A 17 19.14 -27.64 1.57
CA GLN A 17 18.64 -27.40 2.92
C GLN A 17 17.27 -26.70 2.88
N PHE A 18 17.08 -25.73 1.98
CA PHE A 18 15.82 -25.04 1.76
C PHE A 18 14.69 -25.98 1.31
N ASN A 19 14.99 -26.87 0.36
CA ASN A 19 14.03 -27.88 -0.12
C ASN A 19 13.72 -28.94 0.95
N ASN A 20 14.69 -29.29 1.83
CA ASN A 20 14.46 -30.20 2.95
C ASN A 20 13.64 -29.57 4.09
N GLU A 21 13.76 -28.25 4.35
CA GLU A 21 12.92 -27.55 5.32
C GLU A 21 11.48 -27.36 4.80
N GLN A 22 11.28 -27.13 3.49
CA GLN A 22 9.95 -27.13 2.88
C GLN A 22 9.30 -28.52 2.83
N ALA A 23 10.08 -29.59 2.63
CA ALA A 23 9.57 -30.96 2.56
C ALA A 23 8.96 -31.49 3.89
N ASN A 24 9.22 -30.82 5.02
CA ASN A 24 8.65 -31.19 6.32
C ASN A 24 7.34 -30.46 6.69
N LEU A 25 6.88 -29.52 5.87
CA LEU A 25 5.61 -28.82 6.05
C LEU A 25 4.58 -29.41 5.07
N SER A 26 3.81 -30.41 5.50
CA SER A 26 2.66 -30.91 4.74
C SER A 26 1.60 -29.81 4.59
N GLU A 27 0.91 -29.77 3.46
CA GLU A 27 -0.32 -28.99 3.29
C GLU A 27 -1.32 -29.37 4.38
N VAL A 28 -1.96 -28.38 4.98
CA VAL A 28 -2.99 -28.62 5.99
C VAL A 28 -4.30 -28.03 5.46
N VAL A 29 -5.30 -28.88 5.40
CA VAL A 29 -6.65 -28.47 5.05
C VAL A 29 -7.35 -28.00 6.31
N LEU A 30 -7.93 -26.80 6.28
CA LEU A 30 -8.70 -26.22 7.39
C LEU A 30 -10.19 -26.43 7.18
N GLY A 31 -10.89 -26.78 8.25
CA GLY A 31 -12.34 -26.71 8.28
C GLY A 31 -12.88 -25.29 8.20
N GLU A 32 -14.18 -25.14 7.95
CA GLU A 32 -14.83 -23.83 8.04
C GLU A 32 -14.58 -23.18 9.40
N ASN A 33 -14.16 -21.91 9.39
CA ASN A 33 -13.83 -21.13 10.59
C ASN A 33 -12.65 -21.68 11.43
N GLU A 34 -11.64 -22.23 10.79
CA GLU A 34 -10.38 -22.64 11.42
C GLU A 34 -9.20 -21.80 10.90
N ILE A 35 -8.23 -21.57 11.79
CA ILE A 35 -6.94 -20.92 11.45
C ILE A 35 -5.82 -21.64 12.19
N ILE A 36 -4.58 -21.40 11.77
CA ILE A 36 -3.41 -21.86 12.52
C ILE A 36 -2.92 -20.74 13.44
N CYS A 37 -2.70 -21.09 14.69
CA CYS A 37 -2.07 -20.20 15.66
C CYS A 37 -0.59 -19.96 15.30
N SER A 38 -0.22 -18.70 15.06
CA SER A 38 1.14 -18.28 14.70
C SER A 38 2.19 -18.64 15.76
N LEU A 39 1.78 -18.76 17.03
CA LEU A 39 2.67 -19.08 18.13
C LEU A 39 2.87 -20.60 18.34
N THR A 40 1.78 -21.37 18.23
CA THR A 40 1.81 -22.81 18.59
C THR A 40 1.75 -23.74 17.40
N ASN A 41 1.55 -23.23 16.18
CA ASN A 41 1.33 -24.00 14.94
C ASN A 41 0.16 -25.01 15.03
N ARG A 42 -0.80 -24.81 15.95
CA ARG A 42 -2.00 -25.64 16.10
C ARG A 42 -3.21 -25.00 15.43
N VAL A 43 -4.08 -25.86 14.91
CA VAL A 43 -5.39 -25.43 14.39
C VAL A 43 -6.25 -24.94 15.56
N VAL A 44 -6.84 -23.76 15.41
CA VAL A 44 -7.72 -23.12 16.37
C VAL A 44 -8.94 -22.54 15.64
N LYS A 45 -10.05 -22.32 16.36
CA LYS A 45 -11.25 -21.71 15.75
C LYS A 45 -11.01 -20.23 15.45
N ALA A 46 -11.36 -19.79 14.25
CA ALA A 46 -11.27 -18.40 13.79
C ALA A 46 -12.42 -17.54 14.37
N THR A 47 -12.44 -17.38 15.68
CA THR A 47 -13.34 -16.42 16.35
C THR A 47 -12.76 -15.02 16.28
N ASP A 48 -13.59 -13.96 16.38
CA ASP A 48 -13.13 -12.56 16.40
C ASP A 48 -12.01 -12.33 17.42
N LYS A 49 -12.17 -12.93 18.62
CA LYS A 49 -11.15 -12.90 19.66
C LYS A 49 -9.85 -13.55 19.21
N GLU A 50 -9.92 -14.73 18.60
CA GLU A 50 -8.73 -15.45 18.14
C GLU A 50 -8.03 -14.71 17.00
N LEU A 51 -8.78 -14.17 16.03
CA LEU A 51 -8.22 -13.38 14.94
C LEU A 51 -7.47 -12.14 15.49
N THR A 52 -8.06 -11.48 16.49
CA THR A 52 -7.41 -10.36 17.16
C THR A 52 -6.15 -10.80 17.91
N LEU A 53 -6.18 -11.94 18.61
CA LEU A 53 -5.01 -12.49 19.30
C LEU A 53 -3.88 -12.84 18.31
N GLN A 54 -4.19 -13.45 17.18
CA GLN A 54 -3.19 -13.72 16.14
C GLN A 54 -2.56 -12.44 15.59
N SER A 55 -3.39 -11.40 15.37
CA SER A 55 -2.88 -10.08 14.97
C SER A 55 -1.93 -9.48 16.01
N MET A 56 -2.23 -9.64 17.31
CA MET A 56 -1.34 -9.19 18.40
C MET A 56 -0.06 -9.99 18.48
N ILE A 57 -0.10 -11.32 18.34
CA ILE A 57 1.10 -12.18 18.30
C ILE A 57 2.02 -11.76 17.16
N ASN A 58 1.46 -11.55 15.96
CA ASN A 58 2.23 -11.11 14.81
C ASN A 58 2.84 -9.72 15.03
N MET A 59 2.08 -8.78 15.59
CA MET A 59 2.55 -7.44 15.93
C MET A 59 3.69 -7.49 16.95
N MET A 60 3.58 -8.30 17.99
CA MET A 60 4.66 -8.45 19.00
C MET A 60 5.93 -9.04 18.38
N THR A 61 5.78 -9.97 17.45
CA THR A 61 6.93 -10.60 16.79
C THR A 61 7.59 -9.70 15.75
N GLU A 62 6.80 -9.05 14.90
CA GLU A 62 7.31 -8.36 13.72
C GLU A 62 7.65 -6.89 13.95
N GLU A 63 6.88 -6.22 14.84
CA GLU A 63 7.04 -4.80 15.11
C GLU A 63 7.75 -4.50 16.42
N TYR A 64 7.54 -5.35 17.45
CA TYR A 64 8.13 -5.18 18.76
C TYR A 64 9.35 -6.09 19.03
N ASP A 65 9.71 -6.94 18.07
CA ASP A 65 10.91 -7.79 18.07
C ASP A 65 10.99 -8.78 19.24
N PHE A 66 9.84 -9.21 19.78
CA PHE A 66 9.81 -10.28 20.77
C PHE A 66 9.89 -11.66 20.08
N ALA A 67 10.73 -12.54 20.60
CA ALA A 67 10.83 -13.89 20.07
C ALA A 67 9.58 -14.73 20.43
N PRO A 68 9.04 -15.55 19.50
CA PRO A 68 7.92 -16.45 19.81
C PRO A 68 8.20 -17.40 20.95
N SER A 69 9.50 -17.76 21.21
CA SER A 69 9.94 -18.59 22.32
C SER A 69 9.70 -17.94 23.70
N ASP A 70 9.63 -16.62 23.75
CA ASP A 70 9.46 -15.86 24.99
C ASP A 70 8.00 -15.42 25.20
N MET A 71 7.07 -16.02 24.45
CA MET A 71 5.64 -15.77 24.52
C MET A 71 4.87 -17.01 24.91
N GLU A 72 3.82 -16.86 25.70
CA GLU A 72 2.89 -17.93 26.04
C GLU A 72 1.46 -17.43 25.99
N ARG A 73 0.58 -18.20 25.32
CA ARG A 73 -0.83 -17.91 25.27
C ARG A 73 -1.57 -18.58 26.43
N ASP A 74 -2.68 -17.98 26.82
CA ASP A 74 -3.57 -18.53 27.84
C ASP A 74 -2.89 -18.70 29.22
N PHE A 75 -1.86 -17.86 29.49
CA PHE A 75 -1.06 -17.93 30.72
C PHE A 75 -1.88 -17.52 31.94
N LYS A 76 -1.65 -18.19 33.08
CA LYS A 76 -2.33 -17.87 34.34
C LYS A 76 -1.39 -17.10 35.26
N VAL A 77 -1.64 -15.80 35.39
CA VAL A 77 -0.93 -14.95 36.34
C VAL A 77 -1.53 -15.13 37.73
N LYS A 78 -0.69 -15.59 38.65
CA LYS A 78 -1.05 -15.75 40.06
C LYS A 78 -0.42 -14.62 40.86
N TYR A 79 -1.22 -13.84 41.60
CA TYR A 79 -0.75 -12.72 42.40
C TYR A 79 -1.56 -12.63 43.71
N GLU A 80 -0.97 -11.99 44.72
CA GLU A 80 -1.60 -11.72 45.99
C GLU A 80 -2.18 -10.29 45.96
N ASP A 81 -3.49 -10.18 46.01
CA ASP A 81 -4.18 -8.93 46.14
C ASP A 81 -4.09 -8.51 47.61
N VAL A 82 -3.19 -7.56 47.93
CA VAL A 82 -2.91 -7.11 49.28
C VAL A 82 -4.10 -6.36 49.89
N ASP A 83 -4.91 -5.69 49.05
CA ASP A 83 -6.06 -4.92 49.48
C ASP A 83 -7.22 -5.80 49.93
N GLU A 84 -7.44 -6.92 49.23
CA GLU A 84 -8.45 -7.93 49.56
C GLU A 84 -7.92 -9.06 50.45
N GLY A 85 -6.60 -9.17 50.62
CA GLY A 85 -5.95 -10.25 51.36
C GLY A 85 -6.19 -11.65 50.75
N LYS A 86 -6.27 -11.72 49.44
CA LYS A 86 -6.60 -12.96 48.72
C LYS A 86 -5.61 -13.22 47.58
N THR A 87 -5.30 -14.49 47.35
CA THR A 87 -4.61 -14.93 46.13
C THR A 87 -5.58 -14.95 44.96
N LYS A 88 -5.29 -14.19 43.94
CA LYS A 88 -6.04 -14.21 42.64
C LYS A 88 -5.30 -14.97 41.59
N ASN A 89 -6.05 -15.60 40.67
CA ASN A 89 -5.54 -16.22 39.46
C ASN A 89 -6.27 -15.58 38.27
N GLN A 90 -5.56 -14.87 37.46
CA GLN A 90 -6.11 -14.22 36.28
C GLN A 90 -5.48 -14.79 35.02
N LYS A 91 -6.32 -15.16 34.06
CA LYS A 91 -5.86 -15.65 32.75
C LYS A 91 -5.63 -14.47 31.83
N VAL A 92 -4.45 -14.42 31.20
CA VAL A 92 -4.13 -13.47 30.15
C VAL A 92 -4.10 -14.20 28.79
N ASP A 93 -4.46 -13.51 27.72
CA ASP A 93 -4.53 -14.12 26.39
C ASP A 93 -3.13 -14.32 25.78
N LEU A 94 -2.20 -13.38 26.07
CA LEU A 94 -0.78 -13.50 25.72
C LEU A 94 0.07 -12.91 26.86
N ALA A 95 1.04 -13.69 27.32
CA ALA A 95 2.09 -13.26 28.22
C ALA A 95 3.42 -13.20 27.47
N ILE A 96 4.26 -12.22 27.76
CA ILE A 96 5.61 -12.06 27.20
C ILE A 96 6.58 -11.99 28.36
N PHE A 97 7.65 -12.79 28.27
CA PHE A 97 8.66 -12.95 29.32
C PHE A 97 10.01 -12.34 28.93
N GLU A 98 10.88 -12.14 29.89
CA GLU A 98 12.28 -11.78 29.63
C GLU A 98 12.94 -12.80 28.70
N GLU A 99 13.73 -12.31 27.77
CA GLU A 99 14.39 -13.13 26.73
C GLU A 99 15.18 -14.31 27.34
N GLY A 100 14.81 -15.52 26.92
CA GLY A 100 15.44 -16.77 27.34
C GLY A 100 15.24 -17.14 28.82
N ARG A 101 14.31 -16.50 29.53
CA ARG A 101 13.97 -16.82 30.93
C ARG A 101 12.83 -17.83 31.04
N ALA A 102 12.62 -18.34 32.23
CA ALA A 102 11.50 -19.23 32.54
C ALA A 102 10.16 -18.48 32.41
N HIS A 103 9.13 -19.17 31.93
CA HIS A 103 7.78 -18.63 31.83
C HIS A 103 7.08 -18.70 33.18
N ASP A 104 7.39 -17.74 34.03
CA ASP A 104 6.78 -17.56 35.35
C ASP A 104 6.45 -16.08 35.63
N VAL A 105 5.74 -15.80 36.69
CA VAL A 105 5.26 -14.45 37.00
C VAL A 105 6.40 -13.49 37.30
N ALA A 106 7.54 -13.97 37.82
CA ALA A 106 8.68 -13.14 38.15
C ALA A 106 9.45 -12.63 36.93
N ASN A 107 9.35 -13.32 35.81
CA ASN A 107 9.97 -12.94 34.54
C ASN A 107 8.97 -12.31 33.54
N LEU A 108 7.74 -11.99 34.00
CA LEU A 108 6.67 -11.45 33.16
C LEU A 108 6.91 -9.97 32.87
N VAL A 109 7.14 -9.61 31.59
CA VAL A 109 7.43 -8.24 31.18
C VAL A 109 6.25 -7.52 30.53
N ARG A 110 5.34 -8.27 29.88
CA ARG A 110 4.16 -7.72 29.20
C ARG A 110 2.96 -8.66 29.32
N VAL A 111 1.77 -8.10 29.41
CA VAL A 111 0.52 -8.85 29.31
C VAL A 111 -0.40 -8.24 28.28
N ILE A 112 -1.07 -9.09 27.51
CA ILE A 112 -2.04 -8.69 26.50
C ILE A 112 -3.36 -9.38 26.79
N ILE A 113 -4.41 -8.59 26.89
CA ILE A 113 -5.79 -9.03 27.07
C ILE A 113 -6.57 -8.69 25.81
N VAL A 114 -7.22 -9.69 25.24
CA VAL A 114 -8.11 -9.53 24.09
C VAL A 114 -9.56 -9.70 24.53
N ALA A 115 -10.36 -8.68 24.34
CA ALA A 115 -11.79 -8.72 24.63
C ALA A 115 -12.51 -9.73 23.70
N LYS A 116 -13.70 -10.16 24.12
CA LYS A 116 -14.46 -11.19 23.42
C LYS A 116 -14.84 -10.78 22.00
N ASP A 117 -15.22 -9.53 21.81
CA ASP A 117 -15.62 -8.95 20.53
C ASP A 117 -15.49 -7.41 20.58
N ALA A 118 -15.64 -6.75 19.43
CA ALA A 118 -15.52 -5.29 19.28
C ALA A 118 -16.59 -4.47 20.01
N LYS A 119 -17.65 -5.11 20.54
CA LYS A 119 -18.71 -4.41 21.30
C LYS A 119 -18.31 -4.10 22.74
N VAL A 120 -17.31 -4.81 23.26
CA VAL A 120 -16.73 -4.51 24.59
C VAL A 120 -15.96 -3.20 24.48
N LYS A 121 -16.33 -2.22 25.28
CA LYS A 121 -15.65 -0.92 25.28
C LYS A 121 -14.54 -0.87 26.32
N PRO A 122 -13.49 -0.02 26.14
CA PRO A 122 -12.38 0.13 27.07
C PRO A 122 -12.83 0.42 28.52
N GLU A 123 -13.94 1.15 28.68
CA GLU A 123 -14.50 1.57 29.97
C GLU A 123 -15.46 0.53 30.61
N ASP A 124 -15.62 -0.65 29.97
CA ASP A 124 -16.49 -1.71 30.51
C ASP A 124 -16.03 -2.13 31.91
N LYS A 125 -16.95 -2.13 32.87
CA LYS A 125 -16.64 -2.40 34.30
C LYS A 125 -16.19 -3.84 34.58
N LYS A 126 -16.43 -4.79 33.66
CA LYS A 126 -16.11 -6.21 33.87
C LYS A 126 -15.01 -6.72 32.95
N ASN A 127 -14.96 -6.20 31.72
CA ASN A 127 -14.10 -6.73 30.66
C ASN A 127 -13.28 -5.61 29.97
N GLY A 128 -13.36 -4.39 30.48
CA GLY A 128 -12.57 -3.25 29.99
C GLY A 128 -11.15 -3.24 30.55
N VAL A 129 -10.44 -2.16 30.26
CA VAL A 129 -9.01 -1.99 30.57
C VAL A 129 -8.70 -2.18 32.06
N SER A 130 -9.34 -1.38 32.95
CA SER A 130 -9.07 -1.44 34.40
C SER A 130 -9.39 -2.80 34.99
N ALA A 131 -10.58 -3.34 34.70
CA ALA A 131 -10.98 -4.65 35.19
C ALA A 131 -10.06 -5.81 34.79
N SER A 132 -9.40 -5.66 33.63
CA SER A 132 -8.57 -6.70 33.04
C SER A 132 -7.08 -6.59 33.37
N LEU A 133 -6.55 -5.39 33.59
CA LEU A 133 -5.12 -5.16 33.74
C LEU A 133 -4.69 -4.70 35.15
N GLU A 134 -5.54 -3.95 35.86
CA GLU A 134 -5.18 -3.25 37.10
C GLU A 134 -4.61 -4.19 38.16
N GLY A 135 -5.26 -5.32 38.40
CA GLY A 135 -4.79 -6.29 39.41
C GLY A 135 -3.41 -6.88 39.08
N ILE A 136 -3.15 -7.16 37.81
CA ILE A 136 -1.86 -7.70 37.39
C ILE A 136 -0.77 -6.64 37.53
N LEU A 137 -1.04 -5.42 37.01
CA LEU A 137 -0.06 -4.34 37.02
C LEU A 137 0.22 -3.76 38.43
N CYS A 138 -0.73 -3.88 39.38
CA CYS A 138 -0.52 -3.43 40.76
C CYS A 138 0.21 -4.43 41.63
N PHE A 139 0.03 -5.74 41.39
CA PHE A 139 0.47 -6.78 42.32
C PHE A 139 1.48 -7.76 41.70
N THR A 140 2.11 -7.41 40.57
CA THR A 140 3.24 -8.15 40.00
C THR A 140 4.31 -7.18 39.51
N ASP A 141 5.50 -7.69 39.15
CA ASP A 141 6.59 -6.90 38.58
C ASP A 141 6.35 -6.52 37.11
N CYS A 142 5.24 -6.97 36.51
CA CYS A 142 4.89 -6.65 35.16
C CYS A 142 4.47 -5.17 35.03
N GLN A 143 5.29 -4.38 34.36
CA GLN A 143 5.05 -2.94 34.21
C GLN A 143 4.13 -2.54 33.07
N PHE A 144 3.94 -3.40 32.06
CA PHE A 144 3.22 -3.03 30.85
C PHE A 144 2.06 -3.98 30.54
N GLY A 145 0.89 -3.40 30.30
CA GLY A 145 -0.29 -4.11 29.89
C GLY A 145 -0.91 -3.53 28.62
N CYS A 146 -1.44 -4.40 27.76
CA CYS A 146 -2.19 -4.02 26.59
C CYS A 146 -3.57 -4.67 26.61
N TRP A 147 -4.59 -3.89 26.30
CA TRP A 147 -5.96 -4.35 26.10
C TRP A 147 -6.45 -3.99 24.71
N THR A 148 -7.15 -4.92 24.05
CA THR A 148 -7.73 -4.67 22.74
C THR A 148 -9.03 -5.45 22.54
N ASN A 149 -9.96 -4.87 21.76
CA ASN A 149 -11.16 -5.53 21.25
C ASN A 149 -11.10 -5.77 19.71
N GLY A 150 -9.91 -5.51 19.10
CA GLY A 150 -9.70 -5.58 17.66
C GLY A 150 -9.86 -4.24 16.94
N GLU A 151 -10.66 -3.31 17.47
CA GLU A 151 -10.82 -1.93 16.98
C GLU A 151 -10.05 -0.95 17.85
N ASP A 152 -10.30 -0.98 19.16
CA ASP A 152 -9.60 -0.18 20.15
C ASP A 152 -8.34 -0.89 20.64
N LEU A 153 -7.27 -0.14 20.89
CA LEU A 153 -6.00 -0.61 21.43
C LEU A 153 -5.55 0.34 22.52
N GLN A 154 -5.42 -0.17 23.74
CA GLN A 154 -5.08 0.61 24.94
C GLN A 154 -3.86 0.02 25.63
N TYR A 155 -2.87 0.88 25.93
CA TYR A 155 -1.67 0.51 26.65
C TYR A 155 -1.68 1.13 28.04
N GLN A 156 -1.23 0.36 29.05
CA GLN A 156 -1.12 0.76 30.42
C GLN A 156 0.30 0.53 30.93
N TYR A 157 0.78 1.43 31.74
CA TYR A 157 2.08 1.37 32.40
C TYR A 157 1.91 1.53 33.89
N SER A 158 2.54 0.66 34.67
CA SER A 158 2.62 0.79 36.13
C SER A 158 3.98 1.30 36.57
N SER A 159 3.97 2.22 37.51
CA SER A 159 5.17 2.77 38.14
C SER A 159 4.92 2.97 39.64
N GLU A 160 5.96 2.93 40.43
CA GLU A 160 5.90 3.31 41.85
C GLU A 160 6.14 4.82 42.01
N ASP A 161 5.32 5.46 42.82
CA ASP A 161 5.54 6.84 43.18
C ASP A 161 6.63 6.97 44.28
N ALA A 162 6.95 8.21 44.67
CA ALA A 162 7.96 8.50 45.70
C ALA A 162 7.64 7.90 47.07
N PHE A 163 6.42 7.42 47.29
CA PHE A 163 5.94 6.81 48.52
C PHE A 163 5.83 5.29 48.46
N GLY A 164 6.22 4.69 47.31
CA GLY A 164 6.10 3.24 47.06
C GLY A 164 4.68 2.80 46.70
N GLN A 165 3.79 3.72 46.32
CA GLN A 165 2.45 3.38 45.89
C GLN A 165 2.46 3.15 44.35
N THR A 166 1.94 2.01 43.91
CA THR A 166 1.81 1.71 42.47
C THR A 166 0.74 2.60 41.85
N THR A 167 1.13 3.28 40.78
CA THR A 167 0.23 4.09 39.94
C THR A 167 0.17 3.50 38.51
N ILE A 168 -1.03 3.50 37.95
CA ILE A 168 -1.24 3.03 36.56
C ILE A 168 -1.61 4.22 35.68
N GLU A 169 -0.88 4.36 34.57
CA GLU A 169 -1.08 5.44 33.62
C GLU A 169 -1.34 4.87 32.24
N SER A 170 -2.23 5.52 31.47
CA SER A 170 -2.38 5.25 30.05
C SER A 170 -1.19 5.82 29.29
N ILE A 171 -0.63 5.02 28.38
CA ILE A 171 0.42 5.43 27.47
C ILE A 171 0.01 5.18 26.03
N SER A 172 0.59 5.90 25.07
CA SER A 172 0.22 5.73 23.66
C SER A 172 0.84 4.48 23.02
N ASP A 173 1.93 3.98 23.59
CA ASP A 173 2.67 2.81 23.12
C ASP A 173 3.54 2.25 24.25
N PHE A 174 4.01 1.00 24.15
CA PHE A 174 5.00 0.47 25.06
C PHE A 174 6.32 0.08 24.34
N PRO A 175 7.46 -0.02 25.08
CA PRO A 175 8.76 -0.29 24.49
C PRO A 175 8.81 -1.64 23.76
N ALA A 176 9.49 -1.70 22.63
CA ALA A 176 9.86 -2.95 21.96
C ALA A 176 10.91 -3.73 22.78
N ASN A 177 11.24 -4.93 22.34
CA ASN A 177 12.30 -5.72 22.99
C ASN A 177 13.63 -4.93 22.99
N GLY A 178 14.29 -4.86 24.15
CA GLY A 178 15.53 -4.10 24.33
C GLY A 178 15.37 -2.58 24.44
N GLN A 179 14.15 -2.03 24.39
CA GLN A 179 13.85 -0.61 24.60
C GLN A 179 13.29 -0.35 26.01
N THR A 180 13.51 0.85 26.51
CA THR A 180 12.96 1.36 27.78
C THR A 180 11.85 2.40 27.50
N LEU A 181 11.06 2.72 28.54
CA LEU A 181 10.08 3.81 28.46
C LEU A 181 10.78 5.16 28.21
N GLU A 182 11.96 5.38 28.80
CA GLU A 182 12.75 6.59 28.59
C GLU A 182 13.17 6.78 27.12
N ASP A 183 13.42 5.69 26.40
CA ASP A 183 13.73 5.75 24.97
C ASP A 183 12.53 6.28 24.16
N LEU A 184 11.30 5.94 24.55
CA LEU A 184 10.08 6.42 23.92
C LEU A 184 9.73 7.88 24.29
N GLU A 185 10.14 8.34 25.48
CA GLU A 185 9.95 9.72 25.93
C GLU A 185 11.07 10.66 25.45
N ALA A 186 12.22 10.12 25.04
CA ALA A 186 13.36 10.91 24.60
C ALA A 186 13.10 11.55 23.23
N GLN A 187 12.68 12.80 23.22
CA GLN A 187 12.50 13.77 22.11
C GLN A 187 12.91 13.33 20.70
N GLY A 188 12.50 12.11 20.28
CA GLY A 188 12.77 11.59 18.94
C GLY A 188 14.22 11.18 18.64
N GLU A 189 15.12 11.20 19.60
CA GLU A 189 16.55 10.91 19.36
C GLU A 189 16.90 9.41 19.51
N ARG A 190 16.18 8.64 20.34
CA ARG A 190 16.53 7.25 20.65
C ARG A 190 15.57 6.22 20.10
N ALA A 191 14.26 6.47 20.10
CA ALA A 191 13.29 5.54 19.56
C ALA A 191 13.05 5.80 18.08
N MET A 192 13.55 4.94 17.21
CA MET A 192 13.21 4.98 15.77
C MET A 192 11.80 4.42 15.54
N PRO A 193 11.01 5.03 14.64
CA PRO A 193 9.73 4.48 14.25
C PRO A 193 9.88 3.06 13.71
N ARG A 194 8.94 2.18 14.04
CA ARG A 194 8.97 0.78 13.60
C ARG A 194 8.59 0.65 12.12
N LYS A 195 9.15 -0.35 11.44
CA LYS A 195 8.65 -0.76 10.14
C LYS A 195 7.27 -1.39 10.34
N PRO A 196 6.20 -0.87 9.70
CA PRO A 196 4.87 -1.43 9.91
C PRO A 196 4.74 -2.80 9.24
N ALA A 197 4.06 -3.75 9.90
CA ALA A 197 3.52 -4.93 9.23
C ALA A 197 2.36 -4.51 8.28
N ASN A 198 2.09 -5.33 7.25
CA ASN A 198 1.16 -4.97 6.17
C ASN A 198 -0.21 -4.49 6.66
N GLU A 199 -0.77 -5.12 7.69
CA GLU A 199 -2.09 -4.77 8.20
C GLU A 199 -2.08 -3.61 9.21
N SER A 200 -0.98 -3.39 9.90
CA SER A 200 -0.90 -2.43 11.00
C SER A 200 -1.08 -1.00 10.54
N LEU A 201 -0.50 -0.64 9.40
CA LEU A 201 -0.65 0.71 8.84
C LEU A 201 -2.07 0.98 8.35
N VAL A 202 -2.70 -0.01 7.70
CA VAL A 202 -4.09 0.07 7.24
C VAL A 202 -5.04 0.25 8.44
N LYS A 203 -4.87 -0.55 9.49
CA LYS A 203 -5.65 -0.44 10.74
C LYS A 203 -5.43 0.91 11.43
N THR A 204 -4.20 1.39 11.46
CA THR A 204 -3.86 2.69 12.06
C THR A 204 -4.50 3.84 11.30
N PHE A 205 -4.40 3.86 9.97
CA PHE A 205 -5.04 4.88 9.14
C PHE A 205 -6.56 4.87 9.32
N LYS A 206 -7.17 3.69 9.36
CA LYS A 206 -8.60 3.55 9.61
C LYS A 206 -8.98 4.13 11.00
N ARG A 207 -8.27 3.75 12.07
CA ARG A 207 -8.52 4.30 13.42
C ARG A 207 -8.40 5.81 13.46
N CYS A 208 -7.36 6.38 12.84
CA CYS A 208 -7.17 7.82 12.76
C CYS A 208 -8.32 8.49 12.02
N HIS A 209 -8.71 7.97 10.86
CA HIS A 209 -9.83 8.49 10.08
C HIS A 209 -11.14 8.43 10.87
N ASP A 210 -11.45 7.28 11.47
CA ASP A 210 -12.69 7.08 12.23
C ASP A 210 -12.74 7.98 13.48
N TYR A 211 -11.59 8.23 14.11
CA TYR A 211 -11.47 9.19 15.21
C TYR A 211 -11.79 10.62 14.75
N ILE A 212 -11.19 11.07 13.65
CA ILE A 212 -11.45 12.42 13.10
C ILE A 212 -12.92 12.55 12.69
N TYR A 213 -13.46 11.53 12.01
CA TYR A 213 -14.83 11.51 11.55
C TYR A 213 -15.84 11.55 12.72
N GLY A 214 -15.63 10.74 13.75
CA GLY A 214 -16.55 10.55 14.86
C GLY A 214 -16.32 11.56 16.00
N ASN A 215 -15.11 11.68 16.51
CA ASN A 215 -14.80 12.44 17.72
C ASN A 215 -14.60 13.92 17.45
N GLU A 216 -14.01 14.28 16.31
CA GLU A 216 -13.87 15.69 15.90
C GLU A 216 -15.08 16.19 15.08
N GLY A 217 -15.99 15.29 14.69
CA GLY A 217 -17.19 15.62 13.91
C GLY A 217 -16.94 16.07 12.48
N MET A 218 -15.75 15.86 11.95
CA MET A 218 -15.28 16.34 10.64
C MET A 218 -15.65 15.40 9.50
N LYS A 219 -16.94 15.16 9.28
CA LYS A 219 -17.43 14.14 8.32
C LYS A 219 -16.95 14.31 6.87
N LYS A 220 -16.83 15.55 6.39
CA LYS A 220 -16.43 15.84 5.00
C LYS A 220 -14.91 16.00 4.83
N THR A 221 -14.23 16.43 5.88
CA THR A 221 -12.82 16.82 5.82
C THR A 221 -11.88 15.85 6.50
N ALA A 222 -12.40 14.78 7.15
CA ALA A 222 -11.59 13.80 7.87
C ALA A 222 -10.44 13.21 7.02
N PHE A 223 -10.72 12.91 5.77
CA PHE A 223 -9.74 12.43 4.81
C PHE A 223 -8.59 13.43 4.61
N TRP A 224 -8.91 14.70 4.36
CA TRP A 224 -7.93 15.74 4.10
C TRP A 224 -7.09 16.07 5.34
N GLU A 225 -7.72 16.10 6.52
CA GLU A 225 -7.02 16.30 7.80
C GLU A 225 -6.01 15.17 8.08
N LEU A 226 -6.43 13.93 7.89
CA LEU A 226 -5.52 12.79 8.05
C LEU A 226 -4.36 12.85 7.05
N LEU A 227 -4.64 13.18 5.80
CA LEU A 227 -3.60 13.33 4.79
C LEU A 227 -2.59 14.43 5.15
N ASN A 228 -3.04 15.58 5.63
CA ASN A 228 -2.14 16.64 6.06
C ASN A 228 -1.12 16.14 7.09
N LEU A 229 -1.56 15.32 8.05
CA LEU A 229 -0.67 14.74 9.08
C LEU A 229 0.25 13.65 8.51
N ILE A 230 -0.24 12.82 7.59
CA ILE A 230 0.59 11.85 6.86
C ILE A 230 1.71 12.56 6.11
N PHE A 231 1.40 13.69 5.48
CA PHE A 231 2.40 14.49 4.75
C PHE A 231 3.40 15.18 5.68
N CYS A 232 2.96 15.71 6.82
CA CYS A 232 3.87 16.23 7.84
C CYS A 232 4.90 15.19 8.25
N LYS A 233 4.43 13.95 8.45
CA LYS A 233 5.31 12.84 8.84
C LYS A 233 6.28 12.46 7.72
N LEU A 234 5.78 12.28 6.49
CA LEU A 234 6.62 11.97 5.32
C LEU A 234 7.67 13.06 5.05
N TYR A 235 7.27 14.32 5.17
CA TYR A 235 8.18 15.45 5.03
C TYR A 235 9.30 15.40 6.05
N ASP A 236 8.95 15.19 7.32
CA ASP A 236 9.94 15.11 8.39
C ASP A 236 10.89 13.90 8.21
N GLU A 237 10.36 12.73 7.86
CA GLU A 237 11.19 11.55 7.60
C GLU A 237 12.12 11.72 6.39
N LYS A 238 11.65 12.35 5.29
CA LYS A 238 12.47 12.63 4.10
C LYS A 238 13.63 13.62 4.39
N ARG A 239 13.48 14.50 5.37
CA ARG A 239 14.55 15.39 5.81
C ARG A 239 15.79 14.65 6.27
N ARG A 240 15.68 13.41 6.75
CA ARG A 240 16.81 12.56 7.12
C ARG A 240 17.86 12.47 5.99
N PHE A 241 17.39 12.33 4.74
CA PHE A 241 18.27 12.22 3.59
C PHE A 241 18.84 13.58 3.14
N SER A 242 18.02 14.62 3.15
CA SER A 242 18.48 15.97 2.77
C SER A 242 19.47 16.55 3.79
N ASP A 243 19.20 16.36 5.07
CA ASP A 243 20.08 16.82 6.15
C ASP A 243 21.42 16.06 6.12
N ALA A 244 21.40 14.75 5.88
CA ALA A 244 22.61 13.94 5.71
C ALA A 244 23.45 14.41 4.52
N LYS A 245 22.84 14.71 3.37
CA LYS A 245 23.55 15.30 2.21
C LYS A 245 24.15 16.67 2.53
N ALA A 246 23.51 17.46 3.38
CA ALA A 246 23.98 18.77 3.81
C ALA A 246 25.00 18.72 4.97
N GLY A 247 25.30 17.53 5.51
CA GLY A 247 26.16 17.36 6.67
C GLY A 247 25.53 17.83 7.99
N ILE A 248 24.19 17.95 8.02
CA ILE A 248 23.40 18.37 9.20
C ILE A 248 22.92 17.13 9.93
N SER A 249 23.03 17.13 11.26
CA SER A 249 22.45 16.07 12.07
C SER A 249 20.92 16.15 12.04
N TYR A 250 20.28 15.10 11.49
CA TYR A 250 18.84 15.01 11.44
C TYR A 250 18.27 14.89 12.86
N ARG A 251 17.26 15.72 13.17
CA ARG A 251 16.44 15.60 14.37
C ARG A 251 15.00 15.40 13.94
N ARG A 252 14.42 14.26 14.35
CA ARG A 252 13.01 13.96 14.09
C ARG A 252 12.11 14.95 14.82
N ARG A 253 11.24 15.62 14.09
CA ARG A 253 10.27 16.59 14.63
C ARG A 253 8.87 15.97 14.78
N PHE A 254 8.51 15.02 13.89
CA PHE A 254 7.25 14.30 13.98
C PHE A 254 7.37 13.15 15.00
N TRP A 255 7.17 13.46 16.26
CA TRP A 255 7.19 12.53 17.37
C TRP A 255 6.17 12.96 18.42
N VAL A 256 5.71 12.03 19.25
CA VAL A 256 4.84 12.26 20.40
C VAL A 256 5.34 11.38 21.53
N GLY A 257 5.65 11.97 22.69
CA GLY A 257 5.99 11.22 23.88
C GLY A 257 4.80 10.38 24.35
N VAL A 258 5.06 9.17 24.87
CA VAL A 258 3.97 8.21 25.17
C VAL A 258 3.01 8.68 26.25
N LYS A 259 3.40 9.65 27.08
CA LYS A 259 2.56 10.30 28.10
C LYS A 259 2.12 11.71 27.71
N GLU A 260 2.70 12.31 26.67
CA GLU A 260 2.53 13.73 26.30
C GLU A 260 1.06 14.08 26.00
N GLN A 261 0.29 13.14 25.46
CA GLN A 261 -1.15 13.35 25.21
C GLN A 261 -2.04 13.35 26.46
N ASN A 262 -1.51 12.97 27.64
CA ASN A 262 -2.30 12.85 28.87
C ASN A 262 -2.59 14.22 29.53
N THR A 263 -1.77 15.23 29.27
CA THR A 263 -1.92 16.59 29.82
C THR A 263 -2.37 17.59 28.73
N GLU A 264 -2.96 18.70 29.16
CA GLU A 264 -3.36 19.78 28.28
C GLU A 264 -2.14 20.48 27.66
N GLU A 265 -1.13 20.72 28.46
CA GLU A 265 0.13 21.33 28.04
C GLU A 265 0.86 20.44 27.02
N GLY A 266 0.89 19.13 27.27
CA GLY A 266 1.50 18.18 26.32
C GLY A 266 0.77 18.14 25.00
N ARG A 267 -0.57 18.07 24.99
CA ARG A 267 -1.36 18.15 23.76
C ARG A 267 -1.11 19.42 22.95
N LYS A 268 -1.03 20.56 23.64
CA LYS A 268 -0.70 21.84 23.02
C LYS A 268 0.70 21.86 22.43
N ALA A 269 1.69 21.33 23.15
CA ALA A 269 3.07 21.23 22.65
C ALA A 269 3.17 20.33 21.40
N VAL A 270 2.45 19.21 21.36
CA VAL A 270 2.34 18.36 20.17
C VAL A 270 1.71 19.14 19.02
N ALA A 271 0.59 19.83 19.28
CA ALA A 271 -0.13 20.58 18.24
C ALA A 271 0.74 21.68 17.63
N GLU A 272 1.44 22.47 18.47
CA GLU A 272 2.37 23.51 17.99
C GLU A 272 3.50 22.92 17.15
N ARG A 273 4.08 21.80 17.57
CA ARG A 273 5.16 21.10 16.86
C ARG A 273 4.71 20.59 15.49
N ILE A 274 3.55 19.93 15.40
CA ILE A 274 3.04 19.38 14.15
C ILE A 274 2.56 20.49 13.20
N LYS A 275 1.86 21.51 13.71
CA LYS A 275 1.47 22.69 12.91
C LYS A 275 2.69 23.40 12.33
N GLY A 276 3.79 23.50 13.11
CA GLY A 276 5.06 24.05 12.62
C GLY A 276 5.68 23.22 11.49
N ILE A 277 5.56 21.89 11.54
CA ILE A 277 5.98 21.02 10.41
C ILE A 277 5.11 21.28 9.18
N PHE A 278 3.80 21.49 9.37
CA PHE A 278 2.87 21.73 8.26
C PHE A 278 3.15 23.05 7.53
N GLU A 279 3.51 24.11 8.26
CA GLU A 279 3.92 25.38 7.65
C GLU A 279 5.21 25.19 6.81
N ASP A 280 6.24 24.54 7.37
CA ASP A 280 7.49 24.24 6.62
C ASP A 280 7.22 23.36 5.38
N LEU A 281 6.29 22.43 5.48
CA LEU A 281 5.86 21.56 4.39
C LEU A 281 5.27 22.36 3.23
N LYS A 282 4.40 23.31 3.50
CA LYS A 282 3.76 24.16 2.46
C LYS A 282 4.78 25.04 1.73
N GLU A 283 5.86 25.44 2.41
CA GLU A 283 6.93 26.24 1.82
C GLU A 283 7.97 25.39 1.07
N SER A 284 7.97 24.08 1.27
CA SER A 284 8.92 23.17 0.65
C SER A 284 8.71 23.07 -0.87
N SER A 285 9.80 23.16 -1.64
CA SER A 285 9.75 23.03 -3.10
C SER A 285 9.19 21.67 -3.57
N VAL A 286 9.32 20.64 -2.76
CA VAL A 286 8.83 19.27 -3.06
C VAL A 286 7.31 19.17 -2.95
N PHE A 287 6.68 19.91 -2.03
CA PHE A 287 5.25 19.81 -1.73
C PHE A 287 4.45 21.05 -2.15
N LYS A 288 5.12 22.09 -2.63
CA LYS A 288 4.52 23.38 -3.03
C LYS A 288 3.34 23.22 -3.99
N ASP A 289 3.43 22.27 -4.91
CA ASP A 289 2.38 22.06 -5.92
C ASP A 289 1.23 21.17 -5.43
N VAL A 290 1.35 20.61 -4.23
CA VAL A 290 0.31 19.77 -3.60
C VAL A 290 -0.66 20.62 -2.78
N PHE A 291 -0.17 21.72 -2.19
CA PHE A 291 -0.95 22.62 -1.32
C PHE A 291 -1.15 23.98 -1.97
N ASP A 292 -2.36 24.53 -1.82
CA ASP A 292 -2.70 25.88 -2.32
C ASP A 292 -2.16 27.01 -1.42
N GLY A 293 -1.49 26.66 -0.31
CA GLY A 293 -0.88 27.59 0.64
C GLY A 293 -1.83 28.12 1.72
N ASN A 294 -3.13 28.03 1.52
CA ASN A 294 -4.14 28.50 2.47
C ASN A 294 -4.66 27.42 3.42
N GLU A 295 -4.27 26.17 3.22
CA GLU A 295 -4.71 25.07 4.06
C GLU A 295 -4.17 25.20 5.49
N GLN A 296 -5.01 24.79 6.44
CA GLN A 296 -4.69 24.73 7.86
C GLN A 296 -5.14 23.40 8.43
N ILE A 297 -4.45 22.92 9.44
CA ILE A 297 -4.91 21.77 10.24
C ILE A 297 -5.99 22.27 11.19
N MET A 298 -7.21 21.78 11.03
CA MET A 298 -8.41 22.20 11.77
C MET A 298 -8.70 21.32 12.99
N LEU A 299 -7.93 20.24 13.20
CA LEU A 299 -8.08 19.36 14.35
C LEU A 299 -7.88 20.10 15.67
N SER A 300 -8.66 19.74 16.70
CA SER A 300 -8.40 20.16 18.07
C SER A 300 -7.02 19.67 18.53
N ASP A 301 -6.42 20.33 19.52
CA ASP A 301 -5.13 19.91 20.07
C ASP A 301 -5.17 18.45 20.60
N ARG A 302 -6.33 18.03 21.12
CA ARG A 302 -6.56 16.63 21.53
C ARG A 302 -6.59 15.69 20.33
N GLY A 303 -7.35 16.02 19.30
CA GLY A 303 -7.46 15.19 18.09
C GLY A 303 -6.14 15.09 17.36
N LEU A 304 -5.43 16.21 17.25
CA LEU A 304 -4.12 16.27 16.62
C LEU A 304 -3.10 15.43 17.38
N ALA A 305 -3.03 15.56 18.71
CA ALA A 305 -2.11 14.76 19.53
C ALA A 305 -2.40 13.26 19.42
N TYR A 306 -3.67 12.86 19.42
CA TYR A 306 -4.06 11.46 19.24
C TYR A 306 -3.62 10.92 17.87
N VAL A 307 -4.00 11.59 16.77
CA VAL A 307 -3.67 11.13 15.42
C VAL A 307 -2.15 11.13 15.21
N ALA A 308 -1.45 12.17 15.68
CA ALA A 308 0.01 12.23 15.58
C ALA A 308 0.68 11.10 16.38
N SER A 309 0.17 10.73 17.57
CA SER A 309 0.73 9.62 18.35
C SER A 309 0.58 8.27 17.66
N GLU A 310 -0.56 8.03 17.01
CA GLU A 310 -0.79 6.80 16.23
C GLU A 310 0.14 6.72 15.00
N LEU A 311 0.31 7.81 14.27
CA LEU A 311 1.18 7.86 13.10
C LEU A 311 2.67 7.83 13.46
N ALA A 312 3.07 8.40 14.60
CA ALA A 312 4.47 8.48 15.02
C ALA A 312 5.12 7.11 15.27
N LYS A 313 4.32 6.09 15.56
CA LYS A 313 4.78 4.71 15.85
C LYS A 313 5.53 4.07 14.66
N TYR A 314 5.17 4.42 13.43
CA TYR A 314 5.63 3.75 12.23
C TYR A 314 6.50 4.61 11.33
N SER A 315 7.51 4.01 10.70
CA SER A 315 8.26 4.62 9.61
C SER A 315 7.49 4.46 8.30
N PHE A 316 7.15 5.58 7.66
CA PHE A 316 6.48 5.54 6.35
C PHE A 316 7.49 5.36 5.21
N LEU A 317 8.74 5.76 5.40
CA LEU A 317 9.80 5.52 4.41
C LEU A 317 10.13 4.03 4.31
N ASP A 318 10.15 3.31 5.44
CA ASP A 318 10.46 1.88 5.47
C ASP A 318 9.26 0.98 5.12
N ALA A 319 8.05 1.55 5.04
CA ALA A 319 6.87 0.85 4.54
C ALA A 319 6.96 0.66 3.03
N THR A 320 6.57 -0.52 2.54
CA THR A 320 6.52 -0.79 1.09
C THR A 320 5.49 0.10 0.39
N VAL A 321 5.67 0.35 -0.90
CA VAL A 321 4.73 1.14 -1.71
C VAL A 321 3.35 0.49 -1.69
N ASP A 322 3.30 -0.83 -1.68
CA ASP A 322 2.06 -1.61 -1.64
C ASP A 322 1.29 -1.40 -0.33
N VAL A 323 1.97 -1.43 0.81
CA VAL A 323 1.37 -1.16 2.13
C VAL A 323 0.84 0.26 2.22
N LYS A 324 1.63 1.26 1.79
CA LYS A 324 1.23 2.67 1.75
C LYS A 324 0.02 2.88 0.85
N GLY A 325 0.07 2.30 -0.35
CA GLY A 325 -1.01 2.40 -1.33
C GLY A 325 -2.30 1.75 -0.85
N THR A 326 -2.25 0.55 -0.26
CA THR A 326 -3.42 -0.12 0.32
C THR A 326 -4.04 0.70 1.45
N ALA A 327 -3.21 1.24 2.35
CA ALA A 327 -3.66 2.11 3.42
C ALA A 327 -4.32 3.39 2.88
N TYR A 328 -3.72 4.01 1.86
CA TYR A 328 -4.26 5.18 1.18
C TYR A 328 -5.60 4.89 0.51
N GLU A 329 -5.70 3.82 -0.30
CA GLU A 329 -6.93 3.44 -1.00
C GLU A 329 -8.07 3.12 -0.04
N THR A 330 -7.78 2.53 1.11
CA THR A 330 -8.79 2.24 2.14
C THR A 330 -9.47 3.53 2.62
N ILE A 331 -8.71 4.62 2.80
CA ILE A 331 -9.26 5.90 3.26
C ILE A 331 -9.96 6.64 2.11
N VAL A 332 -9.32 6.72 0.95
CA VAL A 332 -9.87 7.39 -0.26
C VAL A 332 -11.21 6.77 -0.65
N SER A 333 -11.26 5.43 -0.63
CA SER A 333 -12.46 4.70 -1.06
C SER A 333 -13.68 4.99 -0.18
N ASN A 334 -13.49 5.28 1.09
CA ASN A 334 -14.59 5.57 2.01
C ASN A 334 -15.13 7.00 1.87
N THR A 335 -14.31 7.94 1.44
CA THR A 335 -14.65 9.37 1.41
C THR A 335 -15.08 9.86 0.02
N LEU A 336 -14.32 9.52 -1.03
CA LEU A 336 -14.56 10.06 -2.39
C LEU A 336 -15.54 9.22 -3.21
N LYS A 337 -15.84 7.97 -2.82
CA LYS A 337 -16.81 7.12 -3.52
C LYS A 337 -18.25 7.64 -3.51
N GLN A 338 -18.64 8.45 -2.55
CA GLN A 338 -20.03 8.87 -2.39
C GLN A 338 -20.43 10.03 -3.32
N GLU A 339 -19.49 10.85 -3.79
CA GLU A 339 -19.82 12.10 -4.48
C GLU A 339 -19.74 12.04 -6.02
N ALA A 340 -18.91 11.17 -6.62
CA ALA A 340 -18.60 11.27 -8.05
C ALA A 340 -18.97 10.06 -8.92
N GLY A 341 -19.46 8.94 -8.38
CA GLY A 341 -19.72 7.72 -9.17
C GLY A 341 -18.48 7.13 -9.84
N GLN A 342 -17.29 7.44 -9.32
CA GLN A 342 -16.02 6.99 -9.86
C GLN A 342 -15.57 5.73 -9.13
N PHE A 343 -14.93 4.82 -9.88
CA PHE A 343 -14.57 3.49 -9.39
C PHE A 343 -13.06 3.31 -9.47
N PHE A 344 -12.48 2.89 -8.34
CA PHE A 344 -11.06 2.55 -8.32
C PHE A 344 -10.82 1.16 -8.92
N THR A 345 -9.83 1.06 -9.78
CA THR A 345 -9.41 -0.22 -10.35
C THR A 345 -8.72 -1.04 -9.25
N PRO A 346 -9.12 -2.31 -9.02
CA PRO A 346 -8.46 -3.16 -8.05
C PRO A 346 -6.96 -3.31 -8.34
N ARG A 347 -6.13 -3.35 -7.28
CA ARG A 347 -4.67 -3.36 -7.40
C ARG A 347 -4.14 -4.57 -8.18
N ASN A 348 -4.72 -5.75 -8.01
CA ASN A 348 -4.34 -6.95 -8.75
C ASN A 348 -4.57 -6.79 -10.27
N ILE A 349 -5.65 -6.10 -10.66
CA ILE A 349 -5.90 -5.75 -12.07
C ILE A 349 -4.83 -4.78 -12.58
N ILE A 350 -4.56 -3.70 -11.83
CA ILE A 350 -3.52 -2.72 -12.19
C ILE A 350 -2.17 -3.43 -12.34
N LYS A 351 -1.82 -4.27 -11.38
CA LYS A 351 -0.58 -5.03 -11.38
C LYS A 351 -0.46 -5.92 -12.62
N CYS A 352 -1.50 -6.69 -12.95
CA CYS A 352 -1.53 -7.50 -14.16
C CYS A 352 -1.31 -6.67 -15.42
N MET A 353 -2.00 -5.52 -15.54
CA MET A 353 -1.85 -4.64 -16.71
C MET A 353 -0.43 -4.08 -16.82
N VAL A 354 0.17 -3.64 -15.73
CA VAL A 354 1.53 -3.10 -15.69
C VAL A 354 2.57 -4.18 -16.00
N GLU A 355 2.42 -5.37 -15.45
CA GLU A 355 3.34 -6.50 -15.69
C GLU A 355 3.28 -7.04 -17.14
N ILE A 356 2.11 -7.00 -17.78
CA ILE A 356 1.95 -7.41 -19.18
C ILE A 356 2.62 -6.42 -20.13
N LEU A 357 2.44 -5.12 -19.95
CA LEU A 357 3.09 -4.12 -20.82
C LEU A 357 4.56 -3.89 -20.44
N ASP A 358 4.94 -4.12 -19.19
CA ASP A 358 6.30 -4.15 -18.69
C ASP A 358 7.10 -2.86 -18.93
N PRO A 359 6.63 -1.67 -18.43
CA PRO A 359 7.31 -0.39 -18.61
C PRO A 359 8.70 -0.40 -17.99
N ASP A 360 9.62 0.37 -18.57
CA ASP A 360 10.95 0.64 -18.03
C ASP A 360 11.18 2.14 -17.86
N GLU A 361 12.37 2.52 -17.38
CA GLU A 361 12.75 3.91 -17.11
C GLU A 361 12.84 4.81 -18.35
N ASN A 362 12.77 4.24 -19.57
CA ASN A 362 12.78 4.98 -20.83
C ASN A 362 11.36 5.23 -21.36
N CYS A 363 10.36 4.61 -20.74
CA CYS A 363 8.97 4.71 -21.17
C CYS A 363 8.29 5.95 -20.59
N ARG A 364 7.82 6.85 -21.44
CA ARG A 364 6.93 7.95 -21.04
C ARG A 364 5.50 7.43 -20.94
N VAL A 365 4.95 7.49 -19.72
CA VAL A 365 3.67 6.88 -19.38
C VAL A 365 2.62 7.96 -19.12
N LEU A 366 1.39 7.73 -19.60
CA LEU A 366 0.23 8.55 -19.32
C LEU A 366 -0.93 7.69 -18.79
N ASP A 367 -1.61 8.20 -17.77
CA ASP A 367 -2.99 7.81 -17.46
C ASP A 367 -3.91 9.02 -17.70
N PRO A 368 -4.71 9.01 -18.79
CA PRO A 368 -5.58 10.14 -19.13
C PRO A 368 -6.88 10.23 -18.31
N ALA A 369 -7.12 9.30 -17.39
CA ALA A 369 -8.23 9.29 -16.43
C ALA A 369 -7.73 8.75 -15.08
N CYS A 370 -6.73 9.43 -14.52
CA CYS A 370 -5.86 8.84 -13.49
C CYS A 370 -6.55 8.63 -12.12
N GLY A 371 -7.71 9.23 -11.87
CA GLY A 371 -8.40 9.11 -10.60
C GLY A 371 -7.47 9.44 -9.42
N SER A 372 -7.32 8.50 -8.49
CA SER A 372 -6.38 8.62 -7.35
C SER A 372 -4.93 8.24 -7.68
N GLY A 373 -4.59 8.01 -8.94
CA GLY A 373 -3.22 7.72 -9.40
C GLY A 373 -2.78 6.26 -9.23
N GLY A 374 -3.71 5.32 -9.11
CA GLY A 374 -3.40 3.91 -8.87
C GLY A 374 -2.46 3.29 -9.91
N PHE A 375 -2.72 3.50 -11.22
CA PHE A 375 -1.84 3.03 -12.29
C PHE A 375 -0.46 3.67 -12.22
N LEU A 376 -0.40 4.99 -12.00
CA LEU A 376 0.86 5.73 -11.98
C LEU A 376 1.77 5.27 -10.84
N VAL A 377 1.21 5.05 -9.65
CA VAL A 377 1.93 4.50 -8.48
C VAL A 377 2.45 3.09 -8.78
N MET A 378 1.64 2.23 -9.39
CA MET A 378 2.06 0.86 -9.71
C MET A 378 3.14 0.83 -10.79
N VAL A 379 3.06 1.70 -11.80
CA VAL A 379 4.13 1.88 -12.80
C VAL A 379 5.42 2.34 -12.13
N LEU A 380 5.32 3.33 -11.25
CA LEU A 380 6.47 3.84 -10.50
C LEU A 380 7.14 2.74 -9.67
N ASP A 381 6.34 1.93 -8.97
CA ASP A 381 6.84 0.81 -8.18
C ASP A 381 7.49 -0.28 -9.06
N HIS A 382 6.86 -0.62 -10.18
CA HIS A 382 7.41 -1.59 -11.14
C HIS A 382 8.77 -1.14 -11.69
N VAL A 383 8.90 0.14 -12.07
CA VAL A 383 10.15 0.71 -12.55
C VAL A 383 11.19 0.82 -11.42
N ARG A 384 10.78 1.13 -10.18
CA ARG A 384 11.65 1.11 -8.99
C ARG A 384 12.33 -0.25 -8.82
N HIS A 385 11.59 -1.34 -8.93
CA HIS A 385 12.14 -2.69 -8.87
C HIS A 385 13.14 -2.96 -9.99
N LYS A 386 12.86 -2.50 -11.22
CA LYS A 386 13.81 -2.61 -12.34
C LYS A 386 15.08 -1.82 -12.12
N ILE A 387 14.98 -0.59 -11.63
CA ILE A 387 16.13 0.26 -11.30
C ILE A 387 16.97 -0.42 -10.20
N ALA A 388 16.34 -0.86 -9.11
CA ALA A 388 17.05 -1.55 -8.03
C ALA A 388 17.73 -2.84 -8.52
N ARG A 389 17.05 -3.65 -9.32
CA ARG A 389 17.62 -4.87 -9.93
C ARG A 389 18.83 -4.55 -10.85
N ARG A 390 18.74 -3.47 -11.61
CA ARG A 390 19.87 -3.00 -12.43
C ARG A 390 21.07 -2.56 -11.59
N MET A 391 20.83 -1.86 -10.46
CA MET A 391 21.88 -1.34 -9.59
C MET A 391 22.50 -2.41 -8.69
N TYR A 392 21.70 -3.36 -8.22
CA TYR A 392 22.04 -4.34 -7.20
C TYR A 392 21.74 -5.79 -7.63
N GLY A 393 21.92 -6.11 -8.90
CA GLY A 393 21.54 -7.39 -9.50
C GLY A 393 22.14 -8.65 -8.85
N ASP A 394 23.25 -8.50 -8.13
CA ASP A 394 23.92 -9.61 -7.44
C ASP A 394 23.30 -9.93 -6.06
N LEU A 395 22.37 -9.10 -5.58
CA LEU A 395 21.65 -9.34 -4.32
C LEU A 395 20.49 -10.32 -4.51
N ASP A 396 20.25 -11.14 -3.48
CA ASP A 396 19.01 -11.92 -3.40
C ASP A 396 17.79 -11.00 -3.19
N ASP A 397 16.59 -11.57 -3.38
CA ASP A 397 15.35 -10.78 -3.35
C ASP A 397 15.11 -10.07 -2.01
N LEU A 398 15.49 -10.67 -0.87
CA LEU A 398 15.31 -10.07 0.45
C LEU A 398 16.18 -8.83 0.64
N HIS A 399 17.45 -8.92 0.27
CA HIS A 399 18.38 -7.79 0.36
C HIS A 399 18.09 -6.74 -0.71
N LEU A 400 17.59 -7.15 -1.89
CA LEU A 400 17.15 -6.22 -2.93
C LEU A 400 15.94 -5.41 -2.45
N GLU A 401 14.96 -6.06 -1.80
CA GLU A 401 13.79 -5.39 -1.23
C GLU A 401 14.20 -4.30 -0.21
N ALA A 402 15.19 -4.59 0.63
CA ALA A 402 15.74 -3.61 1.57
C ALA A 402 16.44 -2.41 0.87
N LYS A 403 16.86 -2.57 -0.40
CA LYS A 403 17.48 -1.50 -1.21
C LYS A 403 16.49 -0.67 -2.01
N LEU A 404 15.23 -1.07 -2.13
CA LEU A 404 14.23 -0.33 -2.90
C LEU A 404 14.07 1.13 -2.45
N ASN A 405 14.26 1.39 -1.15
CA ASN A 405 14.18 2.72 -0.57
C ASN A 405 15.57 3.34 -0.28
N SER A 406 16.64 2.81 -0.91
CA SER A 406 17.97 3.44 -0.79
C SER A 406 17.97 4.81 -1.47
N PRO A 407 18.78 5.77 -0.99
CA PRO A 407 18.87 7.12 -1.57
C PRO A 407 19.19 7.12 -3.08
N GLU A 408 20.01 6.17 -3.52
CA GLU A 408 20.44 6.04 -4.91
C GLU A 408 19.29 5.60 -5.82
N VAL A 409 18.50 4.61 -5.37
CA VAL A 409 17.29 4.16 -6.08
C VAL A 409 16.24 5.26 -6.07
N ASP A 410 16.04 5.90 -4.93
CA ASP A 410 15.03 6.96 -4.76
C ASP A 410 15.32 8.17 -5.65
N ASP A 411 16.61 8.58 -5.81
CA ASP A 411 17.01 9.66 -6.70
C ASP A 411 16.67 9.31 -8.18
N CYS A 412 16.96 8.07 -8.63
CA CYS A 412 16.62 7.63 -9.99
C CYS A 412 15.11 7.53 -10.23
N VAL A 413 14.37 7.02 -9.24
CA VAL A 413 12.90 6.90 -9.32
C VAL A 413 12.23 8.27 -9.38
N ARG A 414 12.71 9.22 -8.59
CA ARG A 414 12.22 10.60 -8.62
C ARG A 414 12.49 11.25 -9.98
N GLU A 415 13.69 11.09 -10.53
CA GLU A 415 14.04 11.60 -11.85
C GLU A 415 13.12 11.00 -12.94
N TYR A 416 12.84 9.69 -12.86
CA TYR A 416 11.89 9.02 -13.76
C TYR A 416 10.46 9.60 -13.61
N ALA A 417 9.96 9.73 -12.39
CA ALA A 417 8.63 10.27 -12.14
C ALA A 417 8.47 11.71 -12.67
N GLU A 418 9.45 12.57 -12.39
CA GLU A 418 9.46 13.98 -12.85
C GLU A 418 9.43 14.14 -14.37
N LYS A 419 10.02 13.18 -15.10
CA LYS A 419 10.20 13.30 -16.54
C LYS A 419 9.27 12.44 -17.36
N MET A 420 8.88 11.28 -16.82
CA MET A 420 8.29 10.22 -17.63
C MET A 420 6.87 9.81 -17.22
N ILE A 421 6.39 10.20 -16.03
CA ILE A 421 5.04 9.83 -15.57
C ILE A 421 4.11 11.04 -15.64
N PHE A 422 2.94 10.85 -16.27
CA PHE A 422 1.94 11.87 -16.46
C PHE A 422 0.54 11.33 -16.12
N GLY A 423 -0.29 12.16 -15.50
CA GLY A 423 -1.68 11.84 -15.20
C GLY A 423 -2.61 13.02 -15.46
N PHE A 424 -3.78 12.72 -16.02
CA PHE A 424 -4.82 13.72 -16.27
C PHE A 424 -6.09 13.32 -15.56
N ASP A 425 -6.74 14.29 -14.91
CA ASP A 425 -8.09 14.11 -14.38
C ASP A 425 -8.85 15.45 -14.43
N PHE A 426 -10.14 15.40 -14.72
CA PHE A 426 -10.95 16.59 -14.78
C PHE A 426 -11.42 17.07 -13.40
N ASP A 427 -11.39 16.17 -12.40
CA ASP A 427 -11.78 16.44 -11.02
C ASP A 427 -10.57 16.98 -10.23
N PRO A 428 -10.66 18.21 -9.67
CA PRO A 428 -9.55 18.80 -8.93
C PRO A 428 -9.21 18.05 -7.63
N ASP A 429 -10.20 17.42 -6.99
CA ASP A 429 -9.98 16.65 -5.76
C ASP A 429 -9.26 15.34 -6.06
N LEU A 430 -9.60 14.67 -7.17
CA LEU A 430 -8.87 13.49 -7.62
C LEU A 430 -7.46 13.83 -8.10
N LYS A 431 -7.26 14.93 -8.81
CA LYS A 431 -5.92 15.45 -9.13
C LYS A 431 -5.09 15.60 -7.86
N LYS A 432 -5.65 16.24 -6.82
CA LYS A 432 -4.96 16.42 -5.53
C LYS A 432 -4.67 15.08 -4.87
N ALA A 433 -5.65 14.17 -4.84
CA ALA A 433 -5.47 12.83 -4.32
C ALA A 433 -4.39 12.05 -5.08
N ALA A 434 -4.38 12.08 -6.42
CA ALA A 434 -3.36 11.43 -7.23
C ALA A 434 -1.94 11.96 -6.95
N ARG A 435 -1.78 13.30 -6.88
CA ARG A 435 -0.50 13.92 -6.49
C ARG A 435 -0.03 13.42 -5.13
N MET A 436 -0.92 13.40 -4.16
CA MET A 436 -0.63 12.91 -2.83
C MET A 436 -0.19 11.44 -2.85
N ASN A 437 -0.89 10.59 -3.60
CA ASN A 437 -0.55 9.17 -3.73
C ASN A 437 0.85 8.98 -4.34
N MET A 438 1.18 9.73 -5.39
CA MET A 438 2.50 9.71 -6.03
C MET A 438 3.61 10.13 -5.07
N VAL A 439 3.39 11.19 -4.28
CA VAL A 439 4.36 11.63 -3.26
C VAL A 439 4.59 10.57 -2.20
N MET A 440 3.53 9.84 -1.78
CA MET A 440 3.66 8.71 -0.85
C MET A 440 4.43 7.54 -1.45
N ALA A 441 4.34 7.34 -2.76
CA ALA A 441 5.08 6.31 -3.47
C ALA A 441 6.57 6.67 -3.71
N GLY A 442 7.00 7.88 -3.32
CA GLY A 442 8.39 8.33 -3.45
C GLY A 442 8.64 9.34 -4.56
N ASP A 443 7.60 9.78 -5.28
CA ASP A 443 7.69 10.86 -6.27
C ASP A 443 7.82 12.21 -5.56
N GLY A 444 8.75 13.06 -6.05
CA GLY A 444 8.91 14.43 -5.57
C GLY A 444 8.05 15.45 -6.31
N HIS A 445 7.72 15.21 -7.58
CA HIS A 445 6.97 16.12 -8.44
C HIS A 445 6.13 15.34 -9.41
N SER A 446 4.85 15.37 -9.23
CA SER A 446 3.95 14.66 -10.12
C SER A 446 3.44 15.55 -11.26
N ASN A 447 3.61 15.10 -12.50
CA ASN A 447 2.96 15.71 -13.66
C ASN A 447 1.48 15.30 -13.72
N ILE A 448 0.72 15.64 -12.67
CA ILE A 448 -0.72 15.42 -12.59
C ILE A 448 -1.44 16.72 -12.85
N TYR A 449 -2.28 16.75 -13.87
CA TYR A 449 -2.93 17.96 -14.36
C TYR A 449 -4.44 17.87 -14.30
N ASN A 450 -5.10 19.01 -13.98
CA ASN A 450 -6.55 19.10 -13.96
C ASN A 450 -7.08 19.50 -15.32
N ILE A 451 -7.34 18.53 -16.16
CA ILE A 451 -7.92 18.73 -17.50
C ILE A 451 -8.95 17.66 -17.83
N ASN A 452 -9.83 17.97 -18.77
CA ASN A 452 -10.63 16.97 -19.45
C ASN A 452 -9.84 16.40 -20.64
N SER A 453 -9.43 15.15 -20.56
CA SER A 453 -8.63 14.50 -21.58
C SER A 453 -9.32 14.42 -22.94
N LEU A 454 -10.66 14.32 -22.96
CA LEU A 454 -11.45 14.31 -24.18
C LEU A 454 -11.55 15.71 -24.83
N ASP A 455 -11.37 16.79 -24.07
CA ASP A 455 -11.36 18.16 -24.59
C ASP A 455 -9.96 18.68 -24.95
N TYR A 456 -8.91 17.99 -24.47
CA TYR A 456 -7.52 18.36 -24.75
C TYR A 456 -7.19 18.22 -26.25
N PRO A 457 -6.46 19.19 -26.88
CA PRO A 457 -5.84 20.38 -26.29
C PRO A 457 -6.70 21.65 -26.35
N TYR A 458 -8.00 21.57 -26.62
CA TYR A 458 -8.86 22.69 -26.96
C TYR A 458 -9.48 23.39 -25.76
N GLY A 459 -9.60 22.74 -24.61
CA GLY A 459 -10.20 23.33 -23.41
C GLY A 459 -9.41 24.53 -22.88
N ALA A 460 -10.13 25.48 -22.26
CA ALA A 460 -9.52 26.67 -21.66
C ALA A 460 -9.11 26.45 -20.20
N LYS A 461 -8.16 25.58 -19.95
CA LYS A 461 -7.64 25.27 -18.61
C LYS A 461 -6.20 25.75 -18.46
N PRO A 462 -5.80 26.28 -17.26
CA PRO A 462 -4.43 26.76 -17.01
C PRO A 462 -3.35 25.69 -17.19
N ASP A 463 -3.69 24.42 -16.94
CA ASP A 463 -2.75 23.31 -17.00
C ASP A 463 -2.36 22.90 -18.44
N ILE A 464 -3.14 23.28 -19.47
CA ILE A 464 -2.88 22.88 -20.87
C ILE A 464 -1.49 23.32 -21.37
N PRO A 465 -1.05 24.58 -21.22
CA PRO A 465 0.30 24.99 -21.62
C PRO A 465 1.41 24.28 -20.83
N LEU A 466 1.18 24.02 -19.54
CA LEU A 466 2.14 23.37 -18.67
C LEU A 466 2.43 21.92 -19.08
N ILE A 467 1.41 21.20 -19.58
CA ILE A 467 1.58 19.83 -20.08
C ILE A 467 2.55 19.82 -21.27
N ALA A 468 2.32 20.70 -22.25
CA ALA A 468 3.18 20.77 -23.42
C ALA A 468 4.65 21.12 -23.03
N GLU A 469 4.83 22.03 -22.08
CA GLU A 469 6.16 22.40 -21.58
C GLU A 469 6.84 21.21 -20.87
N ALA A 470 6.15 20.51 -19.96
CA ALA A 470 6.68 19.37 -19.23
C ALA A 470 7.06 18.22 -20.16
N VAL A 471 6.19 17.88 -21.14
CA VAL A 471 6.47 16.85 -22.13
C VAL A 471 7.68 17.24 -23.01
N ASN A 472 7.76 18.49 -23.45
CA ASN A 472 8.88 18.99 -24.24
C ASN A 472 10.19 18.94 -23.45
N LYS A 473 10.19 19.30 -22.17
CA LYS A 473 11.34 19.18 -21.28
C LYS A 473 11.79 17.73 -21.15
N SER A 474 10.86 16.82 -20.95
CA SER A 474 11.09 15.37 -20.90
C SER A 474 11.76 14.84 -22.18
N ILE A 475 11.28 15.23 -23.36
CA ILE A 475 11.86 14.80 -24.64
C ILE A 475 13.27 15.37 -24.86
N LYS A 476 13.52 16.61 -24.53
CA LYS A 476 14.84 17.23 -24.66
C LYS A 476 15.90 16.61 -23.75
N GLN A 477 15.48 16.06 -22.62
CA GLN A 477 16.37 15.41 -21.66
C GLN A 477 16.59 13.91 -21.96
N SER A 478 15.62 13.25 -22.59
CA SER A 478 15.81 11.90 -23.12
C SER A 478 16.64 11.99 -24.40
N ALA A 479 17.55 11.03 -24.61
CA ALA A 479 18.42 10.97 -25.78
C ALA A 479 17.70 10.64 -27.12
N ASP A 480 16.43 10.85 -27.19
CA ASP A 480 15.57 10.60 -28.36
C ASP A 480 15.84 11.68 -29.43
N LYS A 481 16.99 11.52 -30.13
CA LYS A 481 17.50 12.46 -31.13
C LYS A 481 16.68 12.52 -32.41
N ASP A 482 15.78 11.53 -32.62
CA ASP A 482 15.03 11.40 -33.87
C ASP A 482 13.66 12.06 -33.83
N PHE A 483 13.24 12.58 -32.68
CA PHE A 483 11.95 13.24 -32.54
C PHE A 483 12.05 14.69 -33.07
N LYS A 484 11.66 14.91 -34.32
CA LYS A 484 11.53 16.25 -34.91
C LYS A 484 10.22 16.89 -34.42
N PHE A 485 10.32 17.90 -33.57
CA PHE A 485 9.23 18.82 -33.28
C PHE A 485 8.81 19.54 -34.56
N THR A 486 7.63 19.27 -35.07
CA THR A 486 6.98 20.17 -36.02
C THR A 486 6.33 21.30 -35.24
N THR A 487 6.63 22.53 -35.59
CA THR A 487 6.19 23.77 -34.93
C THR A 487 4.67 23.96 -34.91
N ALA A 488 3.89 23.10 -35.56
CA ALA A 488 2.41 23.15 -35.61
C ALA A 488 1.72 22.43 -34.45
N GLU A 489 2.43 21.57 -33.69
CA GLU A 489 1.83 20.69 -32.66
C GLU A 489 2.52 20.83 -31.31
N ASN A 490 2.41 21.98 -30.70
CA ASN A 490 3.00 22.24 -29.40
C ASN A 490 2.12 21.69 -28.25
N ASN A 491 1.72 20.41 -28.36
CA ASN A 491 0.89 19.73 -27.38
C ASN A 491 1.44 18.32 -27.06
N ALA A 492 0.78 17.60 -26.13
CA ALA A 492 1.21 16.29 -25.67
C ALA A 492 0.75 15.12 -26.58
N GLN A 493 0.02 15.38 -27.68
CA GLN A 493 -0.45 14.33 -28.58
C GLN A 493 0.72 13.68 -29.34
N GLY A 494 0.66 12.35 -29.49
CA GLY A 494 1.69 11.58 -30.17
C GLY A 494 3.03 11.48 -29.41
N LYS A 495 3.05 11.66 -28.08
CA LYS A 495 4.29 11.77 -27.30
C LYS A 495 4.52 10.64 -26.30
N PHE A 496 3.50 9.84 -25.99
CA PHE A 496 3.58 8.83 -24.96
C PHE A 496 3.94 7.44 -25.51
N ASP A 497 4.78 6.74 -24.78
CA ASP A 497 5.21 5.38 -25.10
C ASP A 497 4.18 4.36 -24.66
N MET A 498 3.59 4.59 -23.47
CA MET A 498 2.60 3.71 -22.88
C MET A 498 1.45 4.48 -22.23
N ILE A 499 0.26 3.89 -22.30
CA ILE A 499 -0.94 4.36 -21.61
C ILE A 499 -1.51 3.22 -20.78
N PHE A 500 -1.84 3.52 -19.52
CA PHE A 500 -2.61 2.66 -18.63
C PHE A 500 -3.83 3.43 -18.19
N THR A 501 -5.03 2.89 -18.36
CA THR A 501 -6.23 3.64 -17.98
C THR A 501 -7.45 2.76 -17.77
N ASN A 502 -8.29 3.19 -16.84
CA ASN A 502 -9.66 2.73 -16.68
C ASN A 502 -10.56 3.96 -16.85
N PRO A 503 -11.01 4.26 -18.08
CA PRO A 503 -11.83 5.42 -18.35
C PRO A 503 -13.19 5.33 -17.63
N PRO A 504 -13.85 6.45 -17.35
CA PRO A 504 -15.21 6.43 -16.83
C PRO A 504 -16.13 5.74 -17.84
N PHE A 505 -16.98 4.81 -17.35
CA PHE A 505 -17.97 4.14 -18.19
C PHE A 505 -19.36 4.11 -17.54
N GLY A 506 -20.36 4.05 -18.40
CA GLY A 506 -21.76 3.99 -18.02
C GLY A 506 -22.56 5.28 -18.32
N ALA A 507 -23.85 5.12 -18.44
CA ALA A 507 -24.80 6.14 -18.92
C ALA A 507 -24.95 7.40 -18.04
N LYS A 508 -24.22 7.53 -16.95
CA LYS A 508 -24.31 8.67 -16.04
C LYS A 508 -23.42 9.86 -16.45
N VAL A 509 -22.46 9.65 -17.32
CA VAL A 509 -21.54 10.69 -17.80
C VAL A 509 -21.68 10.80 -19.31
N GLU A 510 -22.55 11.72 -19.76
CA GLU A 510 -22.63 12.03 -21.20
C GLU A 510 -21.54 13.05 -21.57
N VAL A 511 -20.84 12.79 -22.66
CA VAL A 511 -19.86 13.73 -23.22
C VAL A 511 -20.59 14.83 -23.97
N ASP A 512 -20.09 16.07 -23.85
CA ASP A 512 -20.60 17.20 -24.63
C ASP A 512 -20.54 16.89 -26.13
N ILE A 513 -21.63 17.22 -26.82
CA ILE A 513 -21.79 16.97 -28.25
C ILE A 513 -20.67 17.65 -29.07
N GLU A 514 -20.21 18.82 -28.68
CA GLU A 514 -19.16 19.56 -29.38
C GLU A 514 -17.78 18.87 -29.20
N ILE A 515 -17.57 18.20 -28.07
CA ILE A 515 -16.40 17.36 -27.85
C ILE A 515 -16.50 16.09 -28.69
N ALA A 516 -17.63 15.38 -28.63
CA ALA A 516 -17.85 14.14 -29.35
C ALA A 516 -17.67 14.29 -30.88
N LYS A 517 -18.12 15.39 -31.47
CA LYS A 517 -17.96 15.68 -32.91
C LYS A 517 -16.52 15.83 -33.40
N ARG A 518 -15.56 15.98 -32.49
CA ARG A 518 -14.12 16.09 -32.83
C ARG A 518 -13.46 14.74 -33.06
N TYR A 519 -14.16 13.66 -32.68
CA TYR A 519 -13.69 12.29 -32.77
C TYR A 519 -14.32 11.57 -33.95
N GLU A 520 -13.57 10.69 -34.62
CA GLU A 520 -14.10 9.87 -35.71
C GLU A 520 -15.21 8.94 -35.21
N LEU A 521 -15.04 8.37 -34.03
CA LEU A 521 -16.01 7.48 -33.38
C LEU A 521 -17.31 8.20 -32.99
N ASN A 522 -17.31 9.52 -32.86
CA ASN A 522 -18.46 10.39 -32.63
C ASN A 522 -19.51 9.79 -31.66
N SER A 523 -19.08 9.25 -30.56
CA SER A 523 -19.91 8.59 -29.56
C SER A 523 -20.21 9.55 -28.38
N LYS A 524 -21.37 9.33 -27.71
CA LYS A 524 -21.64 9.96 -26.42
C LYS A 524 -21.08 9.18 -25.24
N ALA A 525 -20.67 7.94 -25.43
CA ALA A 525 -20.08 7.08 -24.42
C ALA A 525 -18.61 7.45 -24.20
N PRO A 526 -18.23 7.94 -23.02
CA PRO A 526 -16.87 8.39 -22.77
C PRO A 526 -15.84 7.26 -22.99
N GLU A 527 -16.14 6.05 -22.60
CA GLU A 527 -15.27 4.88 -22.76
C GLU A 527 -14.90 4.61 -24.24
N VAL A 528 -15.81 4.90 -25.18
CA VAL A 528 -15.54 4.78 -26.62
C VAL A 528 -14.60 5.88 -27.09
N LEU A 529 -14.85 7.13 -26.67
CA LEU A 529 -14.02 8.26 -27.06
C LEU A 529 -12.62 8.21 -26.44
N PHE A 530 -12.48 7.60 -25.25
CA PHE A 530 -11.17 7.39 -24.63
C PHE A 530 -10.27 6.45 -25.44
N ILE A 531 -10.82 5.51 -26.22
CA ILE A 531 -10.03 4.66 -27.13
C ILE A 531 -9.30 5.54 -28.16
N GLU A 532 -10.04 6.46 -28.79
CA GLU A 532 -9.48 7.38 -29.78
C GLU A 532 -8.60 8.46 -29.14
N ALA A 533 -8.97 8.98 -27.96
CA ALA A 533 -8.14 9.92 -27.22
C ALA A 533 -6.77 9.30 -26.87
N CYS A 534 -6.74 8.05 -26.41
CA CYS A 534 -5.50 7.32 -26.15
C CYS A 534 -4.67 7.13 -27.43
N TYR A 535 -5.32 6.80 -28.55
CA TYR A 535 -4.65 6.75 -29.85
C TYR A 535 -3.96 8.08 -30.18
N ASN A 536 -4.65 9.20 -29.95
CA ASN A 536 -4.09 10.52 -30.20
C ASN A 536 -2.91 10.86 -29.28
N PHE A 537 -2.89 10.40 -28.04
CA PHE A 537 -1.77 10.61 -27.12
C PHE A 537 -0.56 9.71 -27.41
N LEU A 538 -0.78 8.50 -27.90
CA LEU A 538 0.29 7.55 -28.20
C LEU A 538 1.13 7.95 -29.40
N LYS A 539 2.44 7.76 -29.32
CA LYS A 539 3.33 7.78 -30.48
C LYS A 539 3.10 6.52 -31.36
N PRO A 540 3.47 6.55 -32.64
CA PRO A 540 3.47 5.34 -33.47
C PRO A 540 4.29 4.22 -32.80
N GLY A 541 3.75 3.00 -32.75
CA GLY A 541 4.34 1.86 -32.04
C GLY A 541 4.13 1.88 -30.52
N GLY A 542 3.59 2.96 -29.96
CA GLY A 542 3.25 3.05 -28.52
C GLY A 542 2.15 2.07 -28.12
N LYS A 543 2.11 1.68 -26.84
CA LYS A 543 1.22 0.65 -26.33
C LYS A 543 0.23 1.20 -25.33
N MET A 544 -0.94 0.60 -25.23
CA MET A 544 -1.87 0.87 -24.13
C MET A 544 -2.46 -0.40 -23.53
N ALA A 545 -2.78 -0.32 -22.25
CA ALA A 545 -3.65 -1.23 -21.54
C ALA A 545 -4.87 -0.43 -21.07
N ILE A 546 -6.04 -0.83 -21.51
CA ILE A 546 -7.30 -0.13 -21.23
C ILE A 546 -8.35 -1.11 -20.70
N VAL A 547 -9.09 -0.68 -19.67
CA VAL A 547 -10.25 -1.43 -19.19
C VAL A 547 -11.48 -0.98 -19.99
N LEU A 548 -12.20 -1.93 -20.55
CA LEU A 548 -13.40 -1.64 -21.34
C LEU A 548 -14.57 -2.54 -20.93
N PRO A 549 -15.81 -2.02 -20.88
CA PRO A 549 -16.99 -2.86 -20.71
C PRO A 549 -17.14 -3.87 -21.85
N ASP A 550 -17.52 -5.09 -21.54
CA ASP A 550 -17.70 -6.17 -22.54
C ASP A 550 -18.72 -5.83 -23.62
N GLY A 551 -19.65 -4.95 -23.31
CA GLY A 551 -20.60 -4.43 -24.30
C GLY A 551 -19.94 -3.79 -25.52
N ILE A 552 -18.73 -3.21 -25.37
CA ILE A 552 -17.96 -2.65 -26.51
C ILE A 552 -17.41 -3.79 -27.38
N LEU A 553 -16.94 -4.85 -26.74
CA LEU A 553 -16.29 -5.96 -27.43
C LEU A 553 -17.29 -6.97 -28.00
N GLY A 554 -18.46 -7.14 -27.37
CA GLY A 554 -19.43 -8.20 -27.72
C GLY A 554 -20.70 -7.74 -28.42
N ASN A 555 -21.15 -6.48 -28.26
CA ASN A 555 -22.43 -6.06 -28.84
C ASN A 555 -22.36 -5.83 -30.37
N PRO A 556 -23.39 -6.22 -31.13
CA PRO A 556 -23.46 -5.90 -32.59
C PRO A 556 -23.40 -4.41 -32.88
N ASN A 557 -24.01 -3.57 -32.05
CA ASN A 557 -24.09 -2.12 -32.24
C ASN A 557 -22.74 -1.40 -32.08
N THR A 558 -21.71 -2.08 -31.58
CA THR A 558 -20.35 -1.55 -31.39
C THR A 558 -19.33 -2.13 -32.38
N GLU A 559 -19.79 -2.76 -33.45
CA GLU A 559 -18.92 -3.32 -34.49
C GLU A 559 -18.01 -2.26 -35.11
N GLU A 560 -18.52 -1.06 -35.37
CA GLU A 560 -17.74 0.04 -35.92
C GLU A 560 -16.56 0.40 -35.03
N VAL A 561 -16.75 0.38 -33.68
CA VAL A 561 -15.68 0.63 -32.72
C VAL A 561 -14.59 -0.44 -32.80
N ARG A 562 -14.98 -1.71 -32.91
CA ARG A 562 -14.03 -2.82 -33.03
C ARG A 562 -13.24 -2.76 -34.34
N LEU A 563 -13.92 -2.45 -35.46
CA LEU A 563 -13.26 -2.26 -36.78
C LEU A 563 -12.30 -1.05 -36.71
N TRP A 564 -12.70 0.04 -36.06
CA TRP A 564 -11.82 1.19 -35.84
C TRP A 564 -10.58 0.80 -35.05
N ILE A 565 -10.73 0.03 -33.95
CA ILE A 565 -9.61 -0.49 -33.15
C ILE A 565 -8.66 -1.30 -34.03
N LEU A 566 -9.16 -2.30 -34.78
CA LEU A 566 -8.34 -3.16 -35.62
C LEU A 566 -7.65 -2.40 -36.74
N LYS A 567 -8.26 -1.34 -37.25
CA LYS A 567 -7.65 -0.46 -38.27
C LYS A 567 -6.43 0.29 -37.69
N HIS A 568 -6.52 0.80 -36.46
CA HIS A 568 -5.55 1.72 -35.93
C HIS A 568 -4.55 1.08 -34.95
N PHE A 569 -4.87 -0.11 -34.44
CA PHE A 569 -4.06 -0.83 -33.47
C PHE A 569 -3.81 -2.27 -33.87
N LYS A 570 -2.70 -2.83 -33.40
CA LYS A 570 -2.52 -4.28 -33.26
C LYS A 570 -3.05 -4.70 -31.89
N LEU A 571 -3.83 -5.75 -31.84
CA LEU A 571 -4.29 -6.37 -30.61
C LEU A 571 -3.17 -7.25 -30.06
N ILE A 572 -2.61 -6.88 -28.90
CA ILE A 572 -1.54 -7.64 -28.22
C ILE A 572 -2.15 -8.76 -27.39
N ALA A 573 -3.14 -8.41 -26.56
CA ALA A 573 -3.81 -9.34 -25.68
C ALA A 573 -5.23 -8.86 -25.33
N SER A 574 -6.10 -9.82 -24.99
CA SER A 574 -7.41 -9.58 -24.39
C SER A 574 -7.59 -10.52 -23.20
N VAL A 575 -7.95 -9.96 -22.05
CA VAL A 575 -8.19 -10.72 -20.81
C VAL A 575 -9.61 -10.40 -20.33
N ASP A 576 -10.49 -11.40 -20.38
CA ASP A 576 -11.85 -11.29 -19.87
C ASP A 576 -11.87 -11.41 -18.35
N LEU A 577 -12.64 -10.52 -17.69
CA LEU A 577 -12.72 -10.43 -16.23
C LEU A 577 -14.11 -10.82 -15.73
N PRO A 578 -14.22 -11.51 -14.59
CA PRO A 578 -15.52 -11.81 -14.00
C PRO A 578 -16.17 -10.54 -13.44
N VAL A 579 -17.50 -10.53 -13.36
CA VAL A 579 -18.29 -9.39 -12.86
C VAL A 579 -17.91 -8.99 -11.42
N GLU A 580 -17.40 -9.92 -10.63
CA GLU A 580 -16.90 -9.72 -9.28
C GLU A 580 -15.76 -8.69 -9.20
N THR A 581 -15.05 -8.48 -10.30
CA THR A 581 -13.89 -7.57 -10.38
C THR A 581 -14.21 -6.16 -9.88
N PHE A 582 -15.34 -5.61 -10.29
CA PHE A 582 -15.74 -4.24 -9.93
C PHE A 582 -16.88 -4.18 -8.90
N LEU A 583 -17.46 -5.32 -8.53
CA LEU A 583 -18.42 -5.40 -7.44
C LEU A 583 -17.73 -5.20 -6.06
N PRO A 584 -18.45 -4.70 -5.07
CA PRO A 584 -19.86 -4.27 -5.06
C PRO A 584 -20.15 -2.89 -5.66
N GLN A 585 -19.14 -2.17 -6.14
CA GLN A 585 -19.26 -0.79 -6.58
C GLN A 585 -20.01 -0.67 -7.92
N VAL A 586 -19.66 -1.51 -8.88
CA VAL A 586 -20.24 -1.53 -10.23
C VAL A 586 -20.48 -2.96 -10.68
N GLY A 587 -21.70 -3.23 -11.15
CA GLY A 587 -22.09 -4.52 -11.72
C GLY A 587 -21.88 -4.57 -13.23
N VAL A 588 -20.71 -4.16 -13.73
CA VAL A 588 -20.35 -4.21 -15.15
C VAL A 588 -19.24 -5.23 -15.32
N GLN A 589 -19.45 -6.18 -16.24
CA GLN A 589 -18.41 -7.07 -16.70
C GLN A 589 -17.51 -6.31 -17.69
N ALA A 590 -16.21 -6.48 -17.55
CA ALA A 590 -15.22 -5.75 -18.33
C ALA A 590 -14.05 -6.65 -18.72
N SER A 591 -13.36 -6.25 -19.78
CA SER A 591 -12.13 -6.88 -20.26
C SER A 591 -10.95 -5.92 -20.22
N LEU A 592 -9.76 -6.48 -20.07
CA LEU A 592 -8.50 -5.76 -20.26
C LEU A 592 -8.07 -5.91 -21.72
N LEU A 593 -7.94 -4.80 -22.40
CA LEU A 593 -7.48 -4.79 -23.78
C LEU A 593 -6.07 -4.19 -23.87
N PHE A 594 -5.15 -4.92 -24.50
CA PHE A 594 -3.76 -4.50 -24.69
C PHE A 594 -3.55 -4.26 -26.18
N LEU A 595 -3.21 -3.02 -26.53
CA LEU A 595 -3.17 -2.54 -27.90
C LEU A 595 -1.83 -1.87 -28.19
N GLN A 596 -1.34 -1.99 -29.41
CA GLN A 596 -0.20 -1.25 -29.92
C GLN A 596 -0.62 -0.39 -31.11
N LYS A 597 -0.39 0.93 -31.03
CA LYS A 597 -0.67 1.86 -32.12
C LYS A 597 0.15 1.48 -33.36
N LYS A 598 -0.51 1.31 -34.48
CA LYS A 598 0.14 1.02 -35.77
C LYS A 598 0.96 2.23 -36.21
N THR A 599 2.05 1.94 -36.92
CA THR A 599 2.79 2.97 -37.67
C THR A 599 2.03 3.30 -38.96
N ASP A 600 2.39 4.41 -39.61
CA ASP A 600 1.76 4.82 -40.86
C ASP A 600 1.93 3.73 -41.96
N GLU A 601 3.05 3.01 -41.94
CA GLU A 601 3.32 1.90 -42.84
C GLU A 601 2.41 0.69 -42.54
N GLU A 602 2.22 0.35 -41.29
CA GLU A 602 1.34 -0.75 -40.87
C GLU A 602 -0.14 -0.46 -41.15
N MET A 603 -0.56 0.82 -41.08
CA MET A 603 -1.93 1.21 -41.44
C MET A 603 -2.26 1.07 -42.90
N LEU A 604 -1.26 0.93 -43.78
CA LEU A 604 -1.47 0.63 -45.22
C LEU A 604 -1.77 -0.85 -45.47
N ILE A 605 -1.56 -1.73 -44.51
CA ILE A 605 -1.83 -3.16 -44.62
C ILE A 605 -3.34 -3.39 -44.39
N PRO A 606 -4.06 -4.04 -45.31
CA PRO A 606 -5.46 -4.41 -45.08
C PRO A 606 -5.59 -5.33 -43.85
N ILE A 607 -6.61 -5.10 -43.03
CA ILE A 607 -6.84 -5.88 -41.80
C ILE A 607 -6.91 -7.38 -42.10
N GLU A 608 -7.52 -7.79 -43.22
CA GLU A 608 -7.67 -9.18 -43.61
C GLU A 608 -6.34 -9.86 -44.02
N SER A 609 -5.29 -9.06 -44.23
CA SER A 609 -3.95 -9.53 -44.60
C SER A 609 -2.98 -9.53 -43.39
N GLU A 610 -3.42 -9.08 -42.25
CA GLU A 610 -2.61 -9.10 -41.03
C GLU A 610 -2.63 -10.51 -40.41
N ASP A 611 -1.44 -11.05 -40.17
CA ASP A 611 -1.25 -12.35 -39.53
C ASP A 611 -0.28 -12.20 -38.36
N TYR A 612 -0.81 -12.19 -37.12
CA TYR A 612 -0.04 -12.12 -35.91
C TYR A 612 -0.77 -12.80 -34.75
N ASP A 613 0.00 -13.32 -33.80
CA ASP A 613 -0.54 -13.99 -32.61
C ASP A 613 -1.10 -12.99 -31.60
N VAL A 614 -2.26 -13.35 -31.03
CA VAL A 614 -2.93 -12.58 -29.97
C VAL A 614 -3.06 -13.46 -28.74
N PHE A 615 -2.64 -12.95 -27.59
CA PHE A 615 -2.86 -13.63 -26.32
C PHE A 615 -4.29 -13.43 -25.83
N MET A 616 -4.98 -14.53 -25.54
CA MET A 616 -6.36 -14.50 -25.03
C MET A 616 -6.45 -15.28 -23.73
N ALA A 617 -7.07 -14.68 -22.69
CA ALA A 617 -7.28 -15.33 -21.41
C ALA A 617 -8.67 -15.01 -20.86
N ILE A 618 -9.21 -15.95 -20.08
CA ILE A 618 -10.43 -15.78 -19.31
C ILE A 618 -10.03 -15.95 -17.84
N VAL A 619 -10.38 -14.97 -17.01
CA VAL A 619 -10.17 -14.95 -15.57
C VAL A 619 -11.49 -15.37 -14.93
N GLU A 620 -11.46 -16.43 -14.12
CA GLU A 620 -12.64 -16.91 -13.41
C GLU A 620 -12.69 -16.35 -11.97
N GLN A 621 -11.52 -16.09 -11.38
CA GLN A 621 -11.40 -15.67 -9.99
C GLN A 621 -10.43 -14.47 -9.87
N VAL A 622 -10.83 -13.50 -9.03
CA VAL A 622 -10.07 -12.26 -8.78
C VAL A 622 -9.82 -12.01 -7.29
N GLY A 623 -9.79 -13.07 -6.50
CA GLY A 623 -9.47 -13.03 -5.07
C GLY A 623 -10.58 -12.50 -4.16
N LYS A 624 -11.78 -12.23 -4.66
CA LYS A 624 -12.92 -11.72 -3.87
C LYS A 624 -14.28 -12.14 -4.43
N ASP A 625 -15.27 -12.13 -3.56
CA ASP A 625 -16.69 -12.38 -3.92
C ASP A 625 -17.41 -11.08 -4.37
N ARG A 626 -18.70 -11.21 -4.71
CA ARG A 626 -19.57 -10.07 -5.11
C ARG A 626 -19.75 -9.00 -4.05
N ARG A 627 -19.49 -9.30 -2.79
CA ARG A 627 -19.56 -8.34 -1.67
C ARG A 627 -18.22 -7.69 -1.39
N GLY A 628 -17.15 -8.09 -2.10
CA GLY A 628 -15.80 -7.64 -1.89
C GLY A 628 -15.05 -8.37 -0.76
N VAL A 629 -15.59 -9.50 -0.28
CA VAL A 629 -14.95 -10.33 0.74
C VAL A 629 -13.86 -11.18 0.08
N PRO A 630 -12.64 -11.29 0.64
CA PRO A 630 -11.59 -12.14 0.12
C PRO A 630 -12.03 -13.60 -0.04
N VAL A 631 -11.70 -14.20 -1.17
CA VAL A 631 -11.90 -15.62 -1.47
C VAL A 631 -10.55 -16.28 -1.58
N TYR A 632 -10.35 -17.37 -0.85
CA TYR A 632 -9.11 -18.13 -0.82
C TYR A 632 -9.22 -19.43 -1.60
N GLU A 633 -8.06 -19.97 -2.04
CA GLU A 633 -7.99 -21.26 -2.70
C GLU A 633 -8.58 -22.37 -1.81
N ARG A 634 -9.32 -23.28 -2.44
CA ARG A 634 -10.05 -24.38 -1.77
C ARG A 634 -9.70 -25.71 -2.42
N ASP A 635 -9.76 -26.79 -1.65
CA ASP A 635 -9.66 -28.16 -2.14
C ASP A 635 -10.99 -28.63 -2.78
N GLU A 636 -10.98 -29.89 -3.24
CA GLU A 636 -12.15 -30.51 -3.89
C GLU A 636 -13.37 -30.65 -2.94
N ASP A 637 -13.16 -30.67 -1.64
CA ASP A 637 -14.20 -30.73 -0.61
C ASP A 637 -14.69 -29.33 -0.19
N GLY A 638 -14.11 -28.26 -0.75
CA GLY A 638 -14.48 -26.87 -0.49
C GLY A 638 -13.81 -26.25 0.73
N ALA A 639 -12.87 -26.93 1.36
CA ALA A 639 -12.11 -26.40 2.49
C ALA A 639 -10.92 -25.51 2.02
N GLU A 640 -10.60 -24.46 2.79
CA GLU A 640 -9.53 -23.54 2.44
C GLU A 640 -8.15 -24.19 2.63
N ILE A 641 -7.28 -24.06 1.61
CA ILE A 641 -5.95 -24.64 1.60
C ILE A 641 -4.95 -23.70 2.28
N LEU A 642 -4.13 -24.23 3.16
CA LEU A 642 -3.00 -23.56 3.77
C LEU A 642 -1.70 -24.02 3.17
N PHE A 643 -0.99 -23.10 2.57
CA PHE A 643 0.30 -23.32 1.96
C PHE A 643 1.43 -23.08 2.95
N PRO A 644 2.45 -23.95 3.00
CA PRO A 644 3.65 -23.69 3.79
C PRO A 644 4.37 -22.46 3.23
N HIS A 645 4.78 -21.57 4.12
CA HIS A 645 5.50 -20.35 3.77
C HIS A 645 6.58 -20.07 4.79
N VAL A 646 7.78 -19.74 4.31
CA VAL A 646 8.88 -19.29 5.16
C VAL A 646 8.98 -17.77 5.01
N LYS A 647 8.41 -17.06 5.97
CA LYS A 647 8.56 -15.60 6.03
C LYS A 647 9.98 -15.26 6.48
N ARG A 648 10.68 -14.43 5.72
CA ARG A 648 12.03 -13.94 6.03
C ARG A 648 12.02 -12.43 6.13
N TRP A 649 12.83 -11.90 7.04
CA TRP A 649 13.03 -10.44 7.15
C TRP A 649 14.43 -10.14 7.68
N LEU A 650 14.91 -8.93 7.39
CA LEU A 650 16.15 -8.40 7.92
C LEU A 650 15.90 -7.79 9.30
N ALA A 651 16.77 -8.11 10.25
CA ALA A 651 16.78 -7.56 11.60
C ALA A 651 18.21 -7.20 12.00
N TYR A 652 18.37 -6.45 13.08
CA TYR A 652 19.70 -6.15 13.63
C TYR A 652 19.89 -6.94 14.94
N ASN A 653 21.05 -7.54 15.11
CA ASN A 653 21.41 -8.19 16.37
C ASN A 653 21.88 -7.16 17.40
N GLU A 654 22.19 -7.61 18.63
CA GLU A 654 22.70 -6.80 19.73
C GLU A 654 23.99 -6.01 19.42
N PHE A 655 24.75 -6.44 18.39
CA PHE A 655 25.96 -5.78 17.92
C PHE A 655 25.70 -4.83 16.73
N GLY A 656 24.44 -4.56 16.39
CA GLY A 656 24.06 -3.73 15.24
C GLY A 656 24.37 -4.33 13.88
N ARG A 657 24.61 -5.65 13.79
CA ARG A 657 24.84 -6.36 12.52
C ARG A 657 23.52 -6.85 11.96
N GLU A 658 23.36 -6.68 10.66
CA GLU A 658 22.21 -7.19 9.92
C GLU A 658 22.22 -8.73 9.95
N VAL A 659 21.09 -9.32 10.27
CA VAL A 659 20.85 -10.76 10.31
C VAL A 659 19.52 -11.08 9.65
N VAL A 660 19.44 -12.22 8.97
CA VAL A 660 18.19 -12.72 8.41
C VAL A 660 17.47 -13.53 9.47
N ARG A 661 16.29 -13.07 9.86
CA ARG A 661 15.37 -13.87 10.67
C ARG A 661 14.36 -14.59 9.77
N SER A 662 13.89 -15.73 10.19
CA SER A 662 12.87 -16.48 9.47
C SER A 662 11.86 -17.08 10.43
N ARG A 663 10.63 -17.23 9.93
CA ARG A 663 9.55 -17.93 10.62
C ARG A 663 8.80 -18.81 9.62
N ASN A 664 8.60 -20.07 10.00
CA ASN A 664 7.72 -20.95 9.27
C ASN A 664 6.27 -20.60 9.61
N GLU A 665 5.51 -20.29 8.62
CA GLU A 665 4.09 -19.99 8.77
C GLU A 665 3.29 -20.70 7.68
N ARG A 666 2.00 -20.74 7.84
CA ARG A 666 1.07 -21.22 6.81
C ARG A 666 0.18 -20.08 6.38
N ILE A 667 0.10 -19.85 5.09
CA ILE A 667 -0.67 -18.75 4.50
C ILE A 667 -1.79 -19.27 3.63
N LYS A 668 -2.90 -18.56 3.63
CA LYS A 668 -3.95 -18.71 2.63
C LYS A 668 -3.53 -17.93 1.38
N ARG A 669 -3.77 -18.50 0.22
CA ARG A 669 -3.61 -17.78 -1.05
C ARG A 669 -4.96 -17.32 -1.55
N LEU A 670 -5.02 -16.10 -2.04
CA LEU A 670 -6.24 -15.62 -2.70
C LEU A 670 -6.49 -16.46 -3.96
N ALA A 671 -7.74 -16.82 -4.17
CA ALA A 671 -8.17 -17.45 -5.40
C ALA A 671 -8.20 -16.39 -6.52
N ASP A 672 -7.04 -16.12 -7.12
CA ASP A 672 -6.80 -15.07 -8.10
C ASP A 672 -5.99 -15.62 -9.28
N ASP A 673 -6.60 -15.63 -10.48
CA ASP A 673 -5.99 -16.17 -11.68
C ASP A 673 -5.03 -15.18 -12.37
N LEU A 674 -5.06 -13.89 -12.02
CA LEU A 674 -4.28 -12.85 -12.69
C LEU A 674 -2.76 -13.09 -12.66
N PRO A 675 -2.15 -13.54 -11.55
CA PRO A 675 -0.73 -13.87 -11.55
C PRO A 675 -0.37 -14.96 -12.55
N LYS A 676 -1.25 -15.97 -12.73
CA LYS A 676 -1.07 -17.03 -13.72
C LYS A 676 -1.21 -16.51 -15.14
N VAL A 677 -2.19 -15.64 -15.40
CA VAL A 677 -2.35 -14.97 -16.72
C VAL A 677 -1.07 -14.21 -17.07
N THR A 678 -0.50 -13.48 -16.13
CA THR A 678 0.75 -12.72 -16.35
C THR A 678 1.92 -13.65 -16.65
N GLU A 679 2.05 -14.78 -15.94
CA GLU A 679 3.09 -15.77 -16.18
C GLU A 679 2.95 -16.41 -17.57
N GLU A 680 1.75 -16.83 -17.95
CA GLU A 680 1.48 -17.42 -19.27
C GLU A 680 1.71 -16.39 -20.40
N TYR A 681 1.37 -15.11 -20.20
CA TYR A 681 1.70 -14.06 -21.16
C TYR A 681 3.22 -13.89 -21.33
N ARG A 682 4.01 -13.95 -20.24
CA ARG A 682 5.48 -13.90 -20.32
C ARG A 682 6.03 -15.08 -21.13
N LYS A 683 5.50 -16.28 -20.92
CA LYS A 683 5.87 -17.47 -21.72
C LYS A 683 5.51 -17.29 -23.20
N PHE A 684 4.29 -16.82 -23.48
CA PHE A 684 3.82 -16.50 -24.83
C PHE A 684 4.74 -15.50 -25.54
N ARG A 685 5.11 -14.40 -24.86
CA ARG A 685 6.01 -13.39 -25.42
C ARG A 685 7.43 -13.90 -25.67
N PHE A 686 7.95 -14.79 -24.80
CA PHE A 686 9.32 -15.27 -24.90
C PHE A 686 9.50 -16.38 -25.93
N TYR A 687 8.58 -17.33 -26.00
CA TYR A 687 8.72 -18.52 -26.85
C TYR A 687 8.07 -18.34 -28.23
N GLY A 688 7.19 -17.35 -28.41
CA GLY A 688 6.28 -17.29 -29.56
C GLY A 688 5.41 -18.54 -29.62
N PHE A 689 4.47 -18.61 -30.52
CA PHE A 689 3.75 -19.86 -30.82
C PHE A 689 4.68 -20.81 -31.61
N ARG A 690 5.76 -21.29 -31.05
CA ARG A 690 6.35 -22.55 -31.50
C ARG A 690 5.50 -23.65 -30.88
N SER A 691 4.35 -23.88 -31.52
CA SER A 691 3.54 -25.06 -31.28
C SER A 691 4.45 -26.29 -31.27
N ASN A 692 4.42 -27.02 -30.16
CA ASN A 692 4.77 -28.42 -30.20
C ASN A 692 3.80 -29.11 -31.16
N ILE A 693 4.26 -29.40 -32.35
CA ILE A 693 3.79 -30.51 -33.17
C ILE A 693 4.66 -31.69 -32.81
#